data_0a17566784ff4359a32e6d6eafedddf0
#
_entry.id   0a17566784ff4359a32e6d6eafedddf0
#
_cell.length_a   1.000
_cell.length_b   1.000
_cell.length_c   1.000
_cell.angle_alpha   90.00
_cell.angle_beta   90.00
_cell.angle_gamma   90.00
#
_symmetry.space_group_name_H-M   'P 1'
#
loop_
_entity.id
_entity.type
_entity.pdbx_description
1 polymer ?
#
loop_
_entity_poly.entity_id
_entity_poly.type
_entity_poly.pdbx_seq_one_letter_code
_entity_poly.pdbx_strand_id
1 'polypeptide(L)'
;MRTKAAVVQDAAAAGLDGLFRARSVALVGATERSIWSQAAFANFERLGFTGRVHPVSRKGGTVHGLPAATSCAAIGEPVDAALLMVPEQAVAEAFADMNAAGIRNAVVLTSGFAEVGAEGARRQEALLAAARSEGVTLLGPNCLGFINYADRVPIWTTQPPLPVIPGGAIGVVSQSGATAGFIAAFAQRQGIGLSHQVSTGNEADVNVARVVDFLVDDPATRVIGLFLETVHDAPLLAASARRALSAGKPIVAIKIGASETAARAAEAHTGSLVGDDRVFEAVCRQLGVIRVSCIEDLVFTAGLLAQVGHVGDRRLGLVSISGGVCEMAADHAEAAGVAVPRLAEPTEAALRAVLPAFGTPNNPLDVTGGAMLDASLFARSLPPFGADPSLGLIACFMDLPDTAEDIAGYRGEIVRQIGAGFRASGRPAVMLSVMTRPVTEAGRALLKETEIAYLGSGVQHGLGAIGRAFAWAERRERGVPAARPPPTTAMVRPAGEQATLAYLTSRGVRATPVTLVRSAAEAVATAQALGGPVVLKIASPDIAHKSDIGGVLLDLEGAAAVADGFDRIVASVRAARPEAALDGVLVAPMRRGNGVELFAGVLRDPLWGPAIAVGLGGIWVEALRDTAIRLLPVTPGEVLEMLSELRGAKLLDGYRGSPAIDRRAAAEAVARIGDAALALGPALVSLEVNPLRATATGAEALDALAVWDEEG
;
A
#
# COMPACT_ATOMS: atom_id res chain seq x y z
N MET A 1 -31.87 29.71 -9.12
CA MET A 1 -31.80 28.38 -9.68
C MET A 1 -30.34 27.92 -9.65
N ARG A 2 -29.93 27.12 -8.64
CA ARG A 2 -28.60 26.49 -8.64
C ARG A 2 -28.61 25.40 -9.73
N THR A 3 -27.59 25.37 -10.57
CA THR A 3 -27.48 24.42 -11.69
C THR A 3 -27.35 22.99 -11.17
N LYS A 4 -27.90 21.99 -11.88
CA LYS A 4 -27.84 20.57 -11.54
C LYS A 4 -26.40 20.06 -11.25
N ALA A 5 -25.37 20.70 -11.82
CA ALA A 5 -23.96 20.39 -11.57
C ALA A 5 -23.51 20.76 -10.14
N ALA A 6 -24.04 21.85 -9.56
CA ALA A 6 -23.72 22.25 -8.19
C ALA A 6 -24.36 21.33 -7.14
N VAL A 7 -25.52 20.74 -7.45
CA VAL A 7 -26.20 19.76 -6.57
C VAL A 7 -25.46 18.41 -6.56
N VAL A 8 -24.86 18.03 -7.68
CA VAL A 8 -24.06 16.77 -7.78
C VAL A 8 -22.71 16.91 -7.07
N GLN A 9 -22.08 18.11 -7.10
CA GLN A 9 -20.87 18.37 -6.32
C GLN A 9 -21.13 18.46 -4.81
N ASP A 10 -22.27 19.00 -4.36
CA ASP A 10 -22.65 19.05 -2.95
C ASP A 10 -22.99 17.65 -2.38
N ALA A 11 -23.50 16.72 -3.17
CA ALA A 11 -23.78 15.35 -2.73
C ALA A 11 -22.51 14.49 -2.57
N ALA A 12 -21.48 14.76 -3.37
CA ALA A 12 -20.16 14.11 -3.24
C ALA A 12 -19.37 14.63 -2.03
N ALA A 13 -19.69 15.85 -1.55
CA ALA A 13 -19.12 16.49 -0.37
C ALA A 13 -19.87 16.14 0.93
N ALA A 14 -21.04 15.46 0.88
CA ALA A 14 -21.70 14.94 2.07
C ALA A 14 -20.87 13.76 2.61
N GLY A 15 -20.17 13.99 3.72
CA GLY A 15 -19.35 12.98 4.39
C GLY A 15 -20.15 11.73 4.76
N LEU A 16 -19.46 10.60 4.98
CA LEU A 16 -20.06 9.32 5.34
C LEU A 16 -20.58 9.27 6.79
N ASP A 17 -20.61 10.40 7.51
CA ASP A 17 -21.09 10.47 8.89
C ASP A 17 -22.54 10.00 9.05
N GLY A 18 -23.43 10.40 8.14
CA GLY A 18 -24.84 9.98 8.17
C GLY A 18 -25.01 8.47 7.98
N LEU A 19 -24.05 7.80 7.36
CA LEU A 19 -24.02 6.36 7.20
C LEU A 19 -23.41 5.68 8.44
N PHE A 20 -22.14 5.99 8.75
CA PHE A 20 -21.38 5.26 9.77
C PHE A 20 -21.75 5.64 11.21
N ARG A 21 -22.38 6.80 11.43
CA ARG A 21 -22.81 7.27 12.76
C ARG A 21 -24.33 7.41 12.86
N ALA A 22 -25.06 6.57 12.11
CA ALA A 22 -26.53 6.57 12.10
C ALA A 22 -27.10 6.37 13.51
N ARG A 23 -28.12 7.16 13.87
CA ARG A 23 -28.87 7.06 15.12
C ARG A 23 -30.25 6.43 14.92
N SER A 24 -30.65 6.27 13.68
CA SER A 24 -31.91 5.64 13.30
C SER A 24 -31.70 4.84 12.01
N VAL A 25 -32.19 3.59 11.97
CA VAL A 25 -31.97 2.65 10.88
C VAL A 25 -33.26 1.99 10.44
N ALA A 26 -33.57 2.07 9.15
CA ALA A 26 -34.66 1.30 8.53
C ALA A 26 -34.15 -0.06 8.03
N LEU A 27 -34.80 -1.15 8.44
CA LEU A 27 -34.56 -2.50 7.92
C LEU A 27 -35.56 -2.81 6.82
N VAL A 28 -35.21 -2.50 5.57
CA VAL A 28 -36.10 -2.64 4.41
C VAL A 28 -36.09 -4.08 3.90
N GLY A 29 -37.27 -4.70 3.81
CA GLY A 29 -37.40 -6.13 3.53
C GLY A 29 -37.30 -6.99 4.80
N ALA A 30 -37.51 -6.40 5.96
CA ALA A 30 -37.46 -7.09 7.24
C ALA A 30 -38.46 -8.26 7.31
N THR A 31 -38.00 -9.42 7.76
CA THR A 31 -38.81 -10.63 7.93
C THR A 31 -38.15 -11.63 8.87
N GLU A 32 -38.96 -12.31 9.69
CA GLU A 32 -38.49 -13.38 10.59
C GLU A 32 -38.07 -14.67 9.83
N ARG A 33 -38.32 -14.76 8.52
CA ARG A 33 -37.96 -15.93 7.70
C ARG A 33 -36.54 -15.84 7.14
N SER A 34 -35.92 -14.65 7.11
CA SER A 34 -34.58 -14.43 6.58
C SER A 34 -33.55 -14.46 7.71
N ILE A 35 -32.55 -15.33 7.56
CA ILE A 35 -31.40 -15.37 8.49
C ILE A 35 -30.64 -14.04 8.53
N TRP A 36 -30.59 -13.32 7.40
CA TRP A 36 -29.96 -12.02 7.27
C TRP A 36 -30.70 -10.95 8.08
N SER A 37 -32.04 -10.94 7.97
CA SER A 37 -32.89 -10.01 8.72
C SER A 37 -32.84 -10.27 10.22
N GLN A 38 -32.86 -11.55 10.63
CA GLN A 38 -32.71 -11.95 12.03
C GLN A 38 -31.36 -11.54 12.60
N ALA A 39 -30.26 -11.82 11.86
CA ALA A 39 -28.92 -11.49 12.31
C ALA A 39 -28.71 -9.97 12.40
N ALA A 40 -29.14 -9.22 11.37
CA ALA A 40 -29.05 -7.76 11.37
C ALA A 40 -29.80 -7.15 12.57
N PHE A 41 -31.02 -7.60 12.83
CA PHE A 41 -31.79 -7.11 13.96
C PHE A 41 -31.14 -7.45 15.31
N ALA A 42 -30.73 -8.69 15.50
CA ALA A 42 -30.10 -9.13 16.75
C ALA A 42 -28.77 -8.40 17.05
N ASN A 43 -28.07 -7.91 16.03
CA ASN A 43 -26.80 -7.18 16.21
C ASN A 43 -26.99 -5.83 16.89
N PHE A 44 -28.13 -5.16 16.71
CA PHE A 44 -28.43 -3.90 17.41
C PHE A 44 -28.46 -4.10 18.92
N GLU A 45 -29.10 -5.18 19.41
CA GLU A 45 -29.12 -5.53 20.81
C GLU A 45 -27.75 -5.98 21.30
N ARG A 46 -27.10 -6.91 20.59
CA ARG A 46 -25.79 -7.48 20.97
C ARG A 46 -24.70 -6.45 21.14
N LEU A 47 -24.69 -5.41 20.31
CA LEU A 47 -23.68 -4.34 20.33
C LEU A 47 -24.14 -3.12 21.13
N GLY A 48 -25.35 -3.16 21.71
CA GLY A 48 -25.88 -2.10 22.56
C GLY A 48 -26.13 -0.81 21.77
N PHE A 49 -26.74 -0.91 20.58
CA PHE A 49 -27.18 0.25 19.83
C PHE A 49 -28.27 1.00 20.59
N THR A 50 -28.08 2.29 20.78
CA THR A 50 -29.01 3.15 21.54
C THR A 50 -29.95 3.93 20.64
N GLY A 51 -29.80 3.83 19.32
CA GLY A 51 -30.68 4.47 18.36
C GLY A 51 -31.97 3.71 18.11
N ARG A 52 -32.72 4.15 17.10
CA ARG A 52 -34.02 3.56 16.73
C ARG A 52 -33.87 2.62 15.54
N VAL A 53 -34.57 1.50 15.58
CA VAL A 53 -34.62 0.53 14.48
C VAL A 53 -36.07 0.41 13.99
N HIS A 54 -36.28 0.60 12.71
CA HIS A 54 -37.57 0.59 12.04
C HIS A 54 -37.66 -0.57 11.05
N PRO A 55 -38.31 -1.70 11.39
CA PRO A 55 -38.60 -2.73 10.41
C PRO A 55 -39.56 -2.18 9.33
N VAL A 56 -39.20 -2.40 8.05
CA VAL A 56 -40.04 -2.06 6.91
C VAL A 56 -40.38 -3.34 6.14
N SER A 57 -41.67 -3.65 6.08
CA SER A 57 -42.22 -4.84 5.41
C SER A 57 -43.49 -4.50 4.67
N ARG A 58 -43.58 -4.82 3.37
CA ARG A 58 -44.79 -4.57 2.57
C ARG A 58 -46.08 -5.14 3.18
N LYS A 59 -45.97 -6.15 4.05
CA LYS A 59 -47.13 -6.77 4.73
C LYS A 59 -47.54 -6.04 6.01
N GLY A 60 -46.72 -5.11 6.50
CA GLY A 60 -46.92 -4.49 7.79
C GLY A 60 -46.88 -5.51 8.92
N GLY A 61 -47.62 -5.24 9.99
CA GLY A 61 -47.73 -6.12 11.14
C GLY A 61 -46.57 -5.98 12.13
N THR A 62 -46.18 -7.08 12.77
CA THR A 62 -45.06 -7.13 13.73
C THR A 62 -43.92 -7.96 13.12
N VAL A 63 -42.69 -7.42 13.12
CA VAL A 63 -41.47 -8.10 12.68
C VAL A 63 -40.39 -7.86 13.74
N HIS A 64 -39.74 -8.93 14.18
CA HIS A 64 -38.74 -8.89 15.27
C HIS A 64 -39.24 -8.22 16.54
N GLY A 65 -40.55 -8.40 16.86
CA GLY A 65 -41.19 -7.83 18.04
C GLY A 65 -41.52 -6.34 17.95
N LEU A 66 -41.26 -5.67 16.83
CA LEU A 66 -41.55 -4.26 16.60
C LEU A 66 -42.63 -4.06 15.53
N PRO A 67 -43.45 -2.99 15.62
CA PRO A 67 -44.36 -2.61 14.56
C PRO A 67 -43.59 -2.36 13.24
N ALA A 68 -43.96 -3.00 12.15
CA ALA A 68 -43.34 -2.82 10.86
C ALA A 68 -44.11 -1.81 10.00
N ALA A 69 -43.42 -0.79 9.50
CA ALA A 69 -43.96 0.13 8.52
C ALA A 69 -44.13 -0.59 7.16
N THR A 70 -45.09 -0.18 6.34
CA THR A 70 -45.34 -0.76 5.01
C THR A 70 -44.39 -0.18 3.93
N SER A 71 -43.79 0.98 4.19
CA SER A 71 -42.80 1.67 3.36
C SER A 71 -41.90 2.54 4.24
N CYS A 72 -40.79 3.04 3.70
CA CYS A 72 -39.94 4.01 4.40
C CYS A 72 -40.70 5.30 4.72
N ALA A 73 -41.50 5.78 3.76
CA ALA A 73 -42.35 6.97 3.96
C ALA A 73 -43.39 6.80 5.08
N ALA A 74 -43.83 5.56 5.36
CA ALA A 74 -44.80 5.27 6.42
C ALA A 74 -44.17 5.22 7.83
N ILE A 75 -42.86 5.36 7.99
CA ILE A 75 -42.17 5.42 9.29
C ILE A 75 -42.61 6.68 10.07
N GLY A 76 -42.81 7.80 9.39
CA GLY A 76 -43.34 9.04 9.96
C GLY A 76 -42.35 9.84 10.81
N GLU A 77 -41.08 9.45 10.89
CA GLU A 77 -40.03 10.18 11.57
C GLU A 77 -38.68 10.09 10.78
N PRO A 78 -37.73 11.00 11.02
CA PRO A 78 -36.44 11.00 10.32
C PRO A 78 -35.64 9.73 10.56
N VAL A 79 -35.04 9.17 9.51
CA VAL A 79 -34.18 8.00 9.55
C VAL A 79 -32.87 8.30 8.81
N ASP A 80 -31.72 7.97 9.43
CA ASP A 80 -30.40 8.33 8.94
C ASP A 80 -29.92 7.39 7.82
N ALA A 81 -30.18 6.08 7.98
CA ALA A 81 -29.71 5.05 7.06
C ALA A 81 -30.71 3.91 6.88
N ALA A 82 -30.64 3.21 5.76
CA ALA A 82 -31.43 2.02 5.49
C ALA A 82 -30.54 0.83 5.12
N LEU A 83 -30.86 -0.35 5.66
CA LEU A 83 -30.33 -1.64 5.20
C LEU A 83 -31.36 -2.28 4.26
N LEU A 84 -30.98 -2.45 3.00
CA LEU A 84 -31.85 -3.05 1.97
C LEU A 84 -31.57 -4.55 1.84
N MET A 85 -32.56 -5.34 2.20
CA MET A 85 -32.59 -6.81 2.12
C MET A 85 -33.75 -7.25 1.20
N VAL A 86 -33.85 -6.63 0.05
CA VAL A 86 -34.90 -6.86 -0.95
C VAL A 86 -34.32 -7.50 -2.22
N PRO A 87 -35.15 -8.20 -3.04
CA PRO A 87 -34.68 -8.70 -4.32
C PRO A 87 -34.12 -7.60 -5.23
N GLU A 88 -33.17 -7.95 -6.12
CA GLU A 88 -32.49 -7.03 -7.04
C GLU A 88 -33.45 -6.04 -7.73
N GLN A 89 -34.57 -6.55 -8.27
CA GLN A 89 -35.55 -5.76 -9.03
C GLN A 89 -36.26 -4.70 -8.17
N ALA A 90 -36.25 -4.85 -6.84
CA ALA A 90 -36.92 -3.94 -5.91
C ALA A 90 -36.00 -2.88 -5.32
N VAL A 91 -34.67 -2.94 -5.58
CA VAL A 91 -33.71 -2.02 -4.95
C VAL A 91 -33.90 -0.58 -5.45
N ALA A 92 -34.11 -0.39 -6.76
CA ALA A 92 -34.35 0.95 -7.33
C ALA A 92 -35.65 1.59 -6.80
N GLU A 93 -36.74 0.81 -6.66
CA GLU A 93 -38.00 1.26 -6.05
C GLU A 93 -37.77 1.66 -4.56
N ALA A 94 -36.93 0.90 -3.84
CA ALA A 94 -36.60 1.22 -2.45
C ALA A 94 -35.86 2.56 -2.33
N PHE A 95 -35.00 2.95 -3.27
CA PHE A 95 -34.36 4.27 -3.27
C PHE A 95 -35.38 5.42 -3.41
N ALA A 96 -36.40 5.28 -4.26
CA ALA A 96 -37.45 6.27 -4.40
C ALA A 96 -38.28 6.40 -3.09
N ASP A 97 -38.61 5.28 -2.45
CA ASP A 97 -39.30 5.26 -1.16
C ASP A 97 -38.44 5.87 -0.02
N MET A 98 -37.13 5.58 -0.02
CA MET A 98 -36.16 6.21 0.90
C MET A 98 -36.07 7.73 0.69
N ASN A 99 -35.99 8.18 -0.56
CA ASN A 99 -35.94 9.61 -0.89
C ASN A 99 -37.22 10.33 -0.42
N ALA A 100 -38.37 9.73 -0.63
CA ALA A 100 -39.66 10.26 -0.14
C ALA A 100 -39.70 10.39 1.40
N ALA A 101 -38.99 9.50 2.12
CA ALA A 101 -38.82 9.53 3.57
C ALA A 101 -37.65 10.42 4.05
N GLY A 102 -36.87 11.01 3.13
CA GLY A 102 -35.69 11.80 3.48
C GLY A 102 -34.45 10.99 3.84
N ILE A 103 -34.43 9.66 3.65
CA ILE A 103 -33.29 8.77 3.92
C ILE A 103 -32.29 8.88 2.79
N ARG A 104 -31.04 9.22 3.10
CA ARG A 104 -29.98 9.50 2.11
C ARG A 104 -28.84 8.48 2.10
N ASN A 105 -28.86 7.48 2.97
CA ASN A 105 -27.79 6.50 3.08
C ASN A 105 -28.35 5.09 3.01
N ALA A 106 -27.82 4.26 2.12
CA ALA A 106 -28.23 2.88 1.92
C ALA A 106 -27.05 1.92 2.06
N VAL A 107 -27.29 0.79 2.72
CA VAL A 107 -26.47 -0.41 2.64
C VAL A 107 -27.25 -1.46 1.87
N VAL A 108 -26.69 -1.98 0.76
CA VAL A 108 -27.36 -2.94 -0.12
C VAL A 108 -26.70 -4.30 0.00
N LEU A 109 -27.38 -5.22 0.71
CA LEU A 109 -26.95 -6.61 0.88
C LEU A 109 -27.02 -7.39 -0.44
N THR A 110 -28.00 -7.09 -1.25
CA THR A 110 -28.39 -7.85 -2.45
C THR A 110 -27.25 -8.04 -3.43
N SER A 111 -27.06 -9.27 -3.91
CA SER A 111 -26.15 -9.67 -4.99
C SER A 111 -26.91 -9.79 -6.34
N GLY A 112 -26.19 -10.13 -7.43
CA GLY A 112 -26.73 -10.25 -8.79
C GLY A 112 -26.31 -9.09 -9.69
N PHE A 113 -25.27 -8.35 -9.32
CA PHE A 113 -24.76 -7.17 -10.02
C PHE A 113 -23.41 -7.48 -10.73
N ALA A 114 -22.42 -6.61 -10.66
CA ALA A 114 -21.18 -6.74 -11.45
C ALA A 114 -20.45 -8.09 -11.25
N GLU A 115 -20.58 -8.73 -10.10
CA GLU A 115 -19.97 -10.03 -9.79
C GLU A 115 -20.52 -11.20 -10.64
N VAL A 116 -21.65 -11.02 -11.32
CA VAL A 116 -22.20 -12.06 -12.21
C VAL A 116 -21.92 -11.77 -13.70
N GLY A 117 -20.97 -10.90 -14.00
CA GLY A 117 -20.50 -10.62 -15.36
C GLY A 117 -21.15 -9.40 -16.03
N ALA A 118 -20.98 -9.28 -17.35
CA ALA A 118 -21.28 -8.06 -18.10
C ALA A 118 -22.74 -7.57 -17.98
N GLU A 119 -23.71 -8.48 -17.90
CA GLU A 119 -25.11 -8.08 -17.69
C GLU A 119 -25.35 -7.58 -16.27
N GLY A 120 -24.71 -8.21 -15.28
CA GLY A 120 -24.72 -7.72 -13.90
C GLY A 120 -24.08 -6.35 -13.77
N ALA A 121 -22.98 -6.08 -14.49
CA ALA A 121 -22.34 -4.77 -14.53
C ALA A 121 -23.29 -3.68 -15.06
N ARG A 122 -24.03 -3.95 -16.13
CA ARG A 122 -25.07 -3.01 -16.64
C ARG A 122 -26.17 -2.75 -15.61
N ARG A 123 -26.60 -3.80 -14.86
CA ARG A 123 -27.56 -3.63 -13.77
C ARG A 123 -27.00 -2.76 -12.64
N GLN A 124 -25.71 -2.92 -12.32
CA GLN A 124 -25.03 -2.09 -11.32
C GLN A 124 -24.94 -0.63 -11.75
N GLU A 125 -24.64 -0.35 -13.01
CA GLU A 125 -24.65 1.02 -13.56
C GLU A 125 -26.05 1.66 -13.46
N ALA A 126 -27.10 0.90 -13.81
CA ALA A 126 -28.47 1.37 -13.67
C ALA A 126 -28.86 1.61 -12.20
N LEU A 127 -28.41 0.73 -11.29
CA LEU A 127 -28.58 0.89 -9.85
C LEU A 127 -27.93 2.18 -9.33
N LEU A 128 -26.67 2.42 -9.73
CA LEU A 128 -25.94 3.63 -9.36
C LEU A 128 -26.62 4.90 -9.91
N ALA A 129 -27.12 4.85 -11.16
CA ALA A 129 -27.87 5.96 -11.75
C ALA A 129 -29.17 6.23 -10.97
N ALA A 130 -29.89 5.19 -10.54
CA ALA A 130 -31.07 5.33 -9.70
C ALA A 130 -30.74 5.91 -8.33
N ALA A 131 -29.71 5.41 -7.64
CA ALA A 131 -29.25 5.97 -6.36
C ALA A 131 -28.92 7.46 -6.46
N ARG A 132 -28.17 7.84 -7.51
CA ARG A 132 -27.78 9.24 -7.76
C ARG A 132 -28.98 10.14 -8.06
N SER A 133 -29.95 9.67 -8.85
CA SER A 133 -31.16 10.44 -9.16
C SER A 133 -32.01 10.72 -7.92
N GLU A 134 -32.01 9.80 -6.97
CA GLU A 134 -32.70 9.93 -5.69
C GLU A 134 -31.85 10.58 -4.58
N GLY A 135 -30.59 10.92 -4.86
CA GLY A 135 -29.67 11.54 -3.90
C GLY A 135 -29.29 10.61 -2.75
N VAL A 136 -29.17 9.31 -3.01
CA VAL A 136 -28.83 8.27 -2.05
C VAL A 136 -27.35 7.88 -2.18
N THR A 137 -26.61 7.95 -1.08
CA THR A 137 -25.27 7.38 -0.94
C THR A 137 -25.38 5.87 -0.71
N LEU A 138 -24.66 5.08 -1.50
CA LEU A 138 -24.81 3.63 -1.57
C LEU A 138 -23.53 2.91 -1.13
N LEU A 139 -23.58 2.12 -0.06
CA LEU A 139 -22.57 1.12 0.30
C LEU A 139 -22.98 -0.26 -0.26
N GLY A 140 -22.13 -0.88 -1.05
CA GLY A 140 -22.37 -2.11 -1.77
C GLY A 140 -22.59 -1.86 -3.28
N PRO A 141 -23.43 -2.65 -3.98
CA PRO A 141 -24.20 -3.82 -3.52
C PRO A 141 -23.31 -5.03 -3.18
N ASN A 142 -23.94 -6.18 -2.90
CA ASN A 142 -23.25 -7.42 -2.57
C ASN A 142 -22.29 -7.27 -1.37
N CYS A 143 -22.73 -6.57 -0.31
CA CYS A 143 -21.93 -6.32 0.89
C CYS A 143 -22.67 -6.74 2.16
N LEU A 144 -21.92 -7.15 3.20
CA LEU A 144 -22.49 -7.49 4.50
C LEU A 144 -22.82 -6.25 5.36
N GLY A 145 -22.36 -5.06 4.92
CA GLY A 145 -22.54 -3.81 5.64
C GLY A 145 -21.33 -3.40 6.46
N PHE A 146 -21.58 -2.82 7.64
CA PHE A 146 -20.51 -2.34 8.52
C PHE A 146 -20.90 -2.43 10.00
N ILE A 147 -19.87 -2.38 10.85
CA ILE A 147 -19.99 -2.15 12.30
C ILE A 147 -19.08 -0.98 12.67
N ASN A 148 -19.64 0.09 13.20
CA ASN A 148 -18.91 1.10 13.94
C ASN A 148 -18.97 0.72 15.42
N TYR A 149 -17.88 0.14 15.94
CA TYR A 149 -17.79 -0.31 17.32
C TYR A 149 -17.69 0.87 18.30
N ALA A 150 -17.13 2.00 17.88
CA ALA A 150 -16.96 3.19 18.71
C ALA A 150 -18.32 3.83 19.06
N ASP A 151 -19.18 4.00 18.05
CA ASP A 151 -20.53 4.58 18.21
C ASP A 151 -21.61 3.49 18.34
N ARG A 152 -21.24 2.21 18.31
CA ARG A 152 -22.14 1.04 18.44
C ARG A 152 -23.23 1.00 17.36
N VAL A 153 -22.86 1.28 16.11
CA VAL A 153 -23.78 1.24 14.96
C VAL A 153 -23.54 -0.03 14.13
N PRO A 154 -24.34 -1.10 14.29
CA PRO A 154 -24.13 -2.39 13.65
C PRO A 154 -25.09 -2.61 12.48
N ILE A 155 -24.90 -1.95 11.36
CA ILE A 155 -25.62 -2.29 10.13
C ILE A 155 -24.85 -3.44 9.44
N TRP A 156 -24.99 -4.65 10.02
CA TRP A 156 -24.23 -5.84 9.63
C TRP A 156 -25.12 -7.08 9.63
N THR A 157 -25.04 -7.89 8.59
CA THR A 157 -26.01 -8.95 8.29
C THR A 157 -25.59 -10.36 8.72
N THR A 158 -24.44 -10.52 9.36
CA THR A 158 -24.02 -11.78 9.98
C THR A 158 -23.73 -11.57 11.47
N GLN A 159 -23.49 -12.66 12.20
CA GLN A 159 -23.14 -12.51 13.63
C GLN A 159 -21.72 -11.94 13.75
N PRO A 160 -21.53 -10.84 14.52
CA PRO A 160 -20.20 -10.33 14.81
C PRO A 160 -19.44 -11.30 15.73
N PRO A 161 -18.12 -11.31 15.66
CA PRO A 161 -17.31 -12.09 16.61
C PRO A 161 -17.47 -11.53 18.02
N LEU A 162 -17.58 -12.42 19.01
CA LEU A 162 -17.69 -12.08 20.43
C LEU A 162 -16.54 -12.71 21.22
N PRO A 163 -16.13 -12.09 22.34
CA PRO A 163 -16.60 -10.80 22.87
C PRO A 163 -16.05 -9.62 22.07
N VAL A 164 -16.76 -8.50 22.04
CA VAL A 164 -16.26 -7.25 21.48
C VAL A 164 -15.21 -6.66 22.42
N ILE A 165 -14.01 -6.39 21.93
CA ILE A 165 -12.95 -5.76 22.70
C ILE A 165 -13.21 -4.25 22.75
N PRO A 166 -13.44 -3.64 23.92
CA PRO A 166 -13.73 -2.22 24.04
C PRO A 166 -12.49 -1.36 23.75
N GLY A 167 -12.71 -0.11 23.32
CA GLY A 167 -11.64 0.86 23.08
C GLY A 167 -10.78 0.53 21.86
N GLY A 168 -11.33 -0.25 20.91
CA GLY A 168 -10.63 -0.61 19.69
C GLY A 168 -10.26 0.61 18.83
N ALA A 169 -9.13 0.54 18.16
CA ALA A 169 -8.54 1.65 17.41
C ALA A 169 -8.19 1.31 15.94
N ILE A 170 -8.61 0.15 15.47
CA ILE A 170 -8.31 -0.32 14.11
C ILE A 170 -9.59 -0.30 13.28
N GLY A 171 -9.58 0.47 12.19
CA GLY A 171 -10.64 0.45 11.19
C GLY A 171 -10.30 -0.58 10.10
N VAL A 172 -11.08 -1.66 10.00
CA VAL A 172 -10.91 -2.69 8.96
C VAL A 172 -11.86 -2.43 7.81
N VAL A 173 -11.33 -2.35 6.59
CA VAL A 173 -12.10 -2.19 5.35
C VAL A 173 -11.74 -3.33 4.40
N SER A 174 -12.74 -4.04 3.92
CA SER A 174 -12.57 -5.21 3.04
C SER A 174 -13.59 -5.19 1.91
N GLN A 175 -13.18 -5.49 0.70
CA GLN A 175 -14.09 -5.70 -0.43
C GLN A 175 -14.86 -7.01 -0.25
N SER A 176 -14.24 -8.01 0.37
CA SER A 176 -14.90 -9.28 0.72
C SER A 176 -15.58 -9.23 2.08
N GLY A 177 -16.88 -9.48 2.12
CA GLY A 177 -17.66 -9.52 3.36
C GLY A 177 -17.22 -10.64 4.31
N ALA A 178 -16.97 -11.83 3.77
CA ALA A 178 -16.49 -12.97 4.55
C ALA A 178 -15.12 -12.69 5.18
N THR A 179 -14.19 -12.10 4.40
CA THR A 179 -12.85 -11.78 4.86
C THR A 179 -12.87 -10.67 5.92
N ALA A 180 -13.76 -9.67 5.81
CA ALA A 180 -13.97 -8.69 6.88
C ALA A 180 -14.34 -9.38 8.21
N GLY A 181 -15.22 -10.40 8.14
CA GLY A 181 -15.60 -11.21 9.28
C GLY A 181 -14.43 -12.02 9.87
N PHE A 182 -13.61 -12.65 9.01
CA PHE A 182 -12.43 -13.42 9.45
C PHE A 182 -11.37 -12.55 10.12
N ILE A 183 -11.06 -11.37 9.55
CA ILE A 183 -10.12 -10.42 10.12
C ILE A 183 -10.63 -9.95 11.51
N ALA A 184 -11.91 -9.58 11.60
CA ALA A 184 -12.51 -9.16 12.85
C ALA A 184 -12.51 -10.29 13.90
N ALA A 185 -12.86 -11.51 13.52
CA ALA A 185 -12.85 -12.65 14.42
C ALA A 185 -11.45 -12.96 14.94
N PHE A 186 -10.44 -12.89 14.08
CA PHE A 186 -9.06 -13.09 14.47
C PHE A 186 -8.57 -11.97 15.41
N ALA A 187 -8.83 -10.71 15.08
CA ALA A 187 -8.46 -9.57 15.91
C ALA A 187 -9.07 -9.68 17.33
N GLN A 188 -10.39 -9.97 17.44
CA GLN A 188 -11.07 -10.12 18.71
C GLN A 188 -10.49 -11.28 19.54
N ARG A 189 -10.15 -12.42 18.92
CA ARG A 189 -9.48 -13.56 19.60
C ARG A 189 -8.09 -13.19 20.12
N GLN A 190 -7.41 -12.30 19.44
CA GLN A 190 -6.10 -11.79 19.86
C GLN A 190 -6.18 -10.64 20.89
N GLY A 191 -7.39 -10.31 21.38
CA GLY A 191 -7.60 -9.20 22.29
C GLY A 191 -7.38 -7.82 21.65
N ILE A 192 -7.39 -7.75 20.32
CA ILE A 192 -7.18 -6.51 19.55
C ILE A 192 -8.54 -5.95 19.15
N GLY A 193 -8.88 -4.76 19.65
CA GLY A 193 -10.16 -4.12 19.41
C GLY A 193 -10.19 -3.35 18.08
N LEU A 194 -11.38 -3.34 17.45
CA LEU A 194 -11.67 -2.60 16.24
C LEU A 194 -12.47 -1.33 16.54
N SER A 195 -12.22 -0.25 15.82
CA SER A 195 -13.09 0.93 15.76
C SER A 195 -14.19 0.73 14.72
N HIS A 196 -13.82 0.23 13.55
CA HIS A 196 -14.74 -0.05 12.44
C HIS A 196 -14.44 -1.40 11.79
N GLN A 197 -15.48 -2.02 11.26
CA GLN A 197 -15.43 -3.15 10.35
C GLN A 197 -16.36 -2.85 9.19
N VAL A 198 -15.84 -2.74 7.97
CA VAL A 198 -16.60 -2.35 6.79
C VAL A 198 -16.41 -3.36 5.68
N SER A 199 -17.51 -3.83 5.09
CA SER A 199 -17.52 -4.55 3.83
C SER A 199 -18.01 -3.63 2.73
N THR A 200 -17.25 -3.42 1.66
CA THR A 200 -17.64 -2.52 0.57
C THR A 200 -18.34 -3.24 -0.57
N GLY A 201 -18.18 -4.58 -0.68
CA GLY A 201 -18.79 -5.39 -1.75
C GLY A 201 -18.32 -4.94 -3.13
N ASN A 202 -19.27 -4.75 -4.06
CA ASN A 202 -18.97 -4.38 -5.44
C ASN A 202 -18.55 -2.91 -5.64
N GLU A 203 -18.65 -2.07 -4.61
CA GLU A 203 -18.17 -0.67 -4.66
C GLU A 203 -18.83 0.20 -5.75
N ALA A 204 -20.15 0.07 -5.94
CA ALA A 204 -20.85 0.85 -6.96
C ALA A 204 -20.76 2.37 -6.74
N ASP A 205 -20.76 2.84 -5.47
CA ASP A 205 -20.62 4.25 -5.09
C ASP A 205 -19.56 4.43 -3.99
N VAL A 206 -19.84 3.92 -2.77
CA VAL A 206 -18.87 3.99 -1.67
C VAL A 206 -17.85 2.88 -1.85
N ASN A 207 -16.62 3.26 -2.23
CA ASN A 207 -15.49 2.37 -2.40
C ASN A 207 -14.51 2.43 -1.21
N VAL A 208 -13.50 1.56 -1.20
CA VAL A 208 -12.46 1.54 -0.16
C VAL A 208 -11.81 2.91 0.01
N ALA A 209 -11.51 3.64 -1.06
CA ALA A 209 -10.84 4.93 -0.98
C ALA A 209 -11.66 5.97 -0.20
N ARG A 210 -12.99 6.02 -0.42
CA ARG A 210 -13.91 6.90 0.32
C ARG A 210 -14.00 6.50 1.80
N VAL A 211 -14.01 5.21 2.11
CA VAL A 211 -14.01 4.74 3.50
C VAL A 211 -12.68 5.06 4.19
N VAL A 212 -11.55 4.86 3.51
CA VAL A 212 -10.23 5.27 4.03
C VAL A 212 -10.19 6.76 4.31
N ASP A 213 -10.71 7.58 3.39
CA ASP A 213 -10.75 9.04 3.55
C ASP A 213 -11.55 9.46 4.81
N PHE A 214 -12.70 8.81 5.05
CA PHE A 214 -13.48 8.98 6.28
C PHE A 214 -12.68 8.56 7.53
N LEU A 215 -12.04 7.38 7.50
CA LEU A 215 -11.30 6.85 8.66
C LEU A 215 -10.04 7.66 9.00
N VAL A 216 -9.47 8.38 8.04
CA VAL A 216 -8.35 9.31 8.31
C VAL A 216 -8.76 10.40 9.28
N ASP A 217 -9.98 10.91 9.18
CA ASP A 217 -10.50 11.96 10.06
C ASP A 217 -11.21 11.42 11.31
N ASP A 218 -11.56 10.12 11.32
CA ASP A 218 -12.23 9.52 12.47
C ASP A 218 -11.33 9.46 13.71
N PRO A 219 -11.74 10.07 14.85
CA PRO A 219 -10.92 10.13 16.06
C PRO A 219 -10.77 8.78 16.77
N ALA A 220 -11.70 7.85 16.57
CA ALA A 220 -11.65 6.51 17.17
C ALA A 220 -10.65 5.61 16.43
N THR A 221 -10.33 5.91 15.17
CA THR A 221 -9.44 5.09 14.35
C THR A 221 -8.01 5.62 14.41
N ARG A 222 -7.06 4.79 14.85
CA ARG A 222 -5.61 5.08 14.87
C ARG A 222 -4.84 4.36 13.78
N VAL A 223 -5.33 3.19 13.35
CA VAL A 223 -4.72 2.37 12.29
C VAL A 223 -5.81 1.90 11.35
N ILE A 224 -5.52 1.84 10.06
CA ILE A 224 -6.46 1.38 9.02
C ILE A 224 -5.92 0.07 8.45
N GLY A 225 -6.72 -1.00 8.50
CA GLY A 225 -6.43 -2.30 7.91
C GLY A 225 -7.25 -2.51 6.63
N LEU A 226 -6.61 -2.86 5.52
CA LEU A 226 -7.25 -3.03 4.22
C LEU A 226 -7.10 -4.45 3.69
N PHE A 227 -8.18 -4.98 3.13
CA PHE A 227 -8.15 -6.18 2.31
C PHE A 227 -8.70 -5.82 0.92
N LEU A 228 -7.83 -5.84 -0.09
CA LEU A 228 -8.08 -5.35 -1.43
C LEU A 228 -8.03 -6.46 -2.47
N GLU A 229 -9.02 -6.52 -3.33
CA GLU A 229 -9.07 -7.33 -4.54
C GLU A 229 -8.66 -6.48 -5.75
N THR A 230 -9.20 -5.25 -5.82
CA THR A 230 -8.89 -4.24 -6.83
C THR A 230 -8.89 -2.84 -6.22
N VAL A 231 -8.51 -1.82 -7.01
CA VAL A 231 -8.58 -0.41 -6.60
C VAL A 231 -9.41 0.35 -7.63
N HIS A 232 -10.60 0.82 -7.23
CA HIS A 232 -11.51 1.53 -8.14
C HIS A 232 -11.21 3.03 -8.26
N ASP A 233 -10.71 3.65 -7.18
CA ASP A 233 -10.35 5.09 -7.16
C ASP A 233 -8.94 5.26 -6.62
N ALA A 234 -7.95 4.98 -7.47
CA ALA A 234 -6.54 5.09 -7.14
C ALA A 234 -6.11 6.53 -6.79
N PRO A 235 -6.57 7.60 -7.47
CA PRO A 235 -6.26 8.96 -7.09
C PRO A 235 -6.73 9.33 -5.68
N LEU A 236 -7.96 9.00 -5.31
CA LEU A 236 -8.48 9.26 -3.97
C LEU A 236 -7.75 8.42 -2.93
N LEU A 237 -7.51 7.14 -3.19
CA LEU A 237 -6.76 6.27 -2.26
C LEU A 237 -5.34 6.82 -2.03
N ALA A 238 -4.67 7.26 -3.08
CA ALA A 238 -3.35 7.88 -2.96
C ALA A 238 -3.38 9.19 -2.15
N ALA A 239 -4.40 10.04 -2.36
CA ALA A 239 -4.58 11.28 -1.60
C ALA A 239 -4.85 10.98 -0.12
N SER A 240 -5.75 10.04 0.17
CA SER A 240 -6.09 9.63 1.54
C SER A 240 -4.92 8.96 2.25
N ALA A 241 -4.10 8.16 1.54
CA ALA A 241 -2.88 7.57 2.10
C ALA A 241 -1.83 8.63 2.47
N ARG A 242 -1.66 9.68 1.64
CA ARG A 242 -0.79 10.83 1.99
C ARG A 242 -1.30 11.56 3.24
N ARG A 243 -2.61 11.79 3.34
CA ARG A 243 -3.22 12.41 4.52
C ARG A 243 -3.03 11.54 5.76
N ALA A 244 -3.24 10.22 5.64
CA ALA A 244 -3.06 9.25 6.72
C ALA A 244 -1.61 9.26 7.24
N LEU A 245 -0.62 9.21 6.34
CA LEU A 245 0.80 9.28 6.70
C LEU A 245 1.13 10.59 7.43
N SER A 246 0.65 11.73 6.92
CA SER A 246 0.83 13.04 7.55
C SER A 246 0.17 13.13 8.92
N ALA A 247 -1.03 12.56 9.07
CA ALA A 247 -1.78 12.50 10.32
C ALA A 247 -1.20 11.49 11.33
N GLY A 248 -0.21 10.67 10.93
CA GLY A 248 0.35 9.62 11.77
C GLY A 248 -0.57 8.41 11.95
N LYS A 249 -1.46 8.17 10.98
CA LYS A 249 -2.34 6.99 10.94
C LYS A 249 -1.80 5.98 9.93
N PRO A 250 -1.15 4.88 10.34
CA PRO A 250 -0.66 3.87 9.43
C PRO A 250 -1.81 3.15 8.73
N ILE A 251 -1.58 2.81 7.46
CA ILE A 251 -2.42 1.93 6.67
C ILE A 251 -1.67 0.61 6.48
N VAL A 252 -2.29 -0.52 6.86
CA VAL A 252 -1.75 -1.87 6.66
C VAL A 252 -2.65 -2.58 5.64
N ALA A 253 -2.08 -3.05 4.53
CA ALA A 253 -2.87 -3.56 3.42
C ALA A 253 -2.43 -4.96 2.96
N ILE A 254 -3.42 -5.83 2.75
CA ILE A 254 -3.32 -7.04 1.93
C ILE A 254 -3.92 -6.70 0.57
N LYS A 255 -3.21 -6.99 -0.52
CA LYS A 255 -3.79 -7.01 -1.86
C LYS A 255 -3.61 -8.40 -2.45
N ILE A 256 -4.71 -9.02 -2.85
CA ILE A 256 -4.71 -10.28 -3.58
C ILE A 256 -4.54 -10.06 -5.08
N GLY A 257 -4.31 -11.13 -5.84
CA GLY A 257 -4.13 -11.04 -7.30
C GLY A 257 -2.69 -10.75 -7.74
N ALA A 258 -1.68 -10.98 -6.87
CA ALA A 258 -0.27 -10.77 -7.20
C ALA A 258 0.30 -11.83 -8.16
N SER A 259 -0.20 -13.07 -8.13
CA SER A 259 0.18 -14.12 -9.08
C SER A 259 -0.77 -14.16 -10.27
N GLU A 260 -0.29 -14.63 -11.44
CA GLU A 260 -1.14 -14.79 -12.62
C GLU A 260 -2.39 -15.64 -12.35
N THR A 261 -2.26 -16.69 -11.55
CA THR A 261 -3.40 -17.53 -11.17
C THR A 261 -4.39 -16.78 -10.30
N ALA A 262 -3.90 -16.02 -9.32
CA ALA A 262 -4.75 -15.22 -8.45
C ALA A 262 -5.38 -14.04 -9.19
N ALA A 263 -4.66 -13.40 -10.13
CA ALA A 263 -5.18 -12.32 -10.98
C ALA A 263 -6.36 -12.81 -11.83
N ARG A 264 -6.22 -13.95 -12.55
CA ARG A 264 -7.31 -14.56 -13.32
C ARG A 264 -8.53 -14.91 -12.45
N ALA A 265 -8.29 -15.42 -11.23
CA ALA A 265 -9.37 -15.74 -10.29
C ALA A 265 -10.09 -14.48 -9.79
N ALA A 266 -9.35 -13.42 -9.49
CA ALA A 266 -9.90 -12.14 -9.05
C ALA A 266 -10.70 -11.46 -10.16
N GLU A 267 -10.20 -11.42 -11.40
CA GLU A 267 -10.95 -10.89 -12.56
C GLU A 267 -12.25 -11.63 -12.80
N ALA A 268 -12.24 -12.96 -12.69
CA ALA A 268 -13.44 -13.78 -12.82
C ALA A 268 -14.46 -13.53 -11.70
N HIS A 269 -14.01 -13.15 -10.50
CA HIS A 269 -14.85 -12.91 -9.34
C HIS A 269 -15.39 -11.47 -9.28
N THR A 270 -14.58 -10.48 -9.63
CA THR A 270 -14.92 -9.06 -9.48
C THR A 270 -15.36 -8.40 -10.79
N GLY A 271 -15.06 -9.02 -11.94
CA GLY A 271 -15.26 -8.42 -13.27
C GLY A 271 -14.36 -7.21 -13.55
N SER A 272 -13.34 -6.98 -12.74
CA SER A 272 -12.48 -5.79 -12.80
C SER A 272 -11.01 -6.16 -13.02
N LEU A 273 -10.25 -5.31 -13.73
CA LEU A 273 -8.80 -5.46 -13.90
C LEU A 273 -8.08 -5.32 -12.55
N VAL A 274 -7.16 -6.25 -12.27
CA VAL A 274 -6.42 -6.30 -10.99
C VAL A 274 -5.26 -5.29 -10.94
N GLY A 275 -4.77 -4.80 -12.08
CA GLY A 275 -3.61 -3.92 -12.20
C GLY A 275 -2.26 -4.63 -11.98
N ASP A 276 -1.16 -3.94 -12.30
CA ASP A 276 0.21 -4.47 -12.06
C ASP A 276 0.55 -4.41 -10.57
N ASP A 277 0.81 -5.56 -9.97
CA ASP A 277 1.15 -5.69 -8.55
C ASP A 277 2.47 -4.97 -8.18
N ARG A 278 3.41 -4.84 -9.13
CA ARG A 278 4.66 -4.09 -8.93
C ARG A 278 4.40 -2.59 -8.79
N VAL A 279 3.43 -2.06 -9.54
CA VAL A 279 3.02 -0.66 -9.41
C VAL A 279 2.33 -0.45 -8.06
N PHE A 280 1.45 -1.36 -7.64
CA PHE A 280 0.84 -1.29 -6.30
C PHE A 280 1.88 -1.33 -5.17
N GLU A 281 2.89 -2.22 -5.27
CA GLU A 281 4.01 -2.27 -4.31
C GLU A 281 4.78 -0.94 -4.25
N ALA A 282 5.07 -0.36 -5.42
CA ALA A 282 5.72 0.94 -5.52
C ALA A 282 4.90 2.06 -4.87
N VAL A 283 3.58 2.07 -5.11
CA VAL A 283 2.62 2.99 -4.48
C VAL A 283 2.64 2.84 -2.96
N CYS A 284 2.60 1.61 -2.45
CA CYS A 284 2.66 1.35 -1.02
C CYS A 284 3.92 1.94 -0.39
N ARG A 285 5.09 1.70 -0.99
CA ARG A 285 6.37 2.26 -0.52
C ARG A 285 6.37 3.79 -0.56
N GLN A 286 5.92 4.38 -1.66
CA GLN A 286 5.90 5.83 -1.86
C GLN A 286 4.95 6.53 -0.90
N LEU A 287 3.81 5.92 -0.58
CA LEU A 287 2.77 6.53 0.25
C LEU A 287 2.80 6.09 1.72
N GLY A 288 3.75 5.23 2.11
CA GLY A 288 3.85 4.72 3.47
C GLY A 288 2.72 3.76 3.85
N VAL A 289 2.15 3.03 2.87
CA VAL A 289 1.23 1.93 3.12
C VAL A 289 2.04 0.68 3.44
N ILE A 290 1.77 0.07 4.58
CA ILE A 290 2.44 -1.16 5.03
C ILE A 290 1.80 -2.34 4.31
N ARG A 291 2.51 -2.95 3.38
CA ARG A 291 2.03 -4.14 2.68
C ARG A 291 2.33 -5.41 3.47
N VAL A 292 1.34 -6.29 3.57
CA VAL A 292 1.44 -7.61 4.22
C VAL A 292 0.78 -8.69 3.35
N SER A 293 1.12 -9.96 3.61
CA SER A 293 0.70 -11.08 2.77
C SER A 293 -0.34 -11.99 3.41
N CYS A 294 -0.60 -11.87 4.72
CA CYS A 294 -1.57 -12.70 5.45
C CYS A 294 -2.34 -11.88 6.50
N ILE A 295 -3.47 -12.44 6.94
CA ILE A 295 -4.35 -11.81 7.93
C ILE A 295 -3.65 -11.65 9.29
N GLU A 296 -2.84 -12.61 9.68
CA GLU A 296 -2.06 -12.56 10.91
C GLU A 296 -1.15 -11.34 10.94
N ASP A 297 -0.39 -11.14 9.88
CA ASP A 297 0.50 -9.98 9.74
C ASP A 297 -0.25 -8.65 9.72
N LEU A 298 -1.43 -8.60 9.08
CA LEU A 298 -2.28 -7.41 9.10
C LEU A 298 -2.70 -7.08 10.53
N VAL A 299 -3.27 -8.07 11.24
CA VAL A 299 -3.82 -7.86 12.58
C VAL A 299 -2.72 -7.56 13.60
N PHE A 300 -1.60 -8.29 13.57
CA PHE A 300 -0.51 -8.06 14.52
C PHE A 300 0.23 -6.76 14.25
N THR A 301 0.45 -6.38 12.98
CA THR A 301 1.07 -5.09 12.64
C THR A 301 0.17 -3.93 13.06
N ALA A 302 -1.12 -4.00 12.73
CA ALA A 302 -2.09 -2.99 13.13
C ALA A 302 -2.25 -2.93 14.67
N GLY A 303 -2.27 -4.10 15.33
CA GLY A 303 -2.34 -4.22 16.79
C GLY A 303 -1.15 -3.60 17.51
N LEU A 304 0.08 -3.84 17.01
CA LEU A 304 1.30 -3.21 17.53
C LEU A 304 1.22 -1.68 17.42
N LEU A 305 0.95 -1.19 16.21
CA LEU A 305 0.88 0.25 15.94
C LEU A 305 -0.24 0.94 16.73
N ALA A 306 -1.35 0.25 16.96
CA ALA A 306 -2.45 0.75 17.78
C ALA A 306 -2.12 0.80 19.28
N GLN A 307 -1.29 -0.11 19.80
CA GLN A 307 -0.95 -0.18 21.22
C GLN A 307 0.28 0.64 21.58
N VAL A 308 1.37 0.50 20.80
CA VAL A 308 2.67 1.15 21.08
C VAL A 308 2.77 2.53 20.46
N GLY A 309 2.05 2.77 19.36
CA GLY A 309 2.10 4.02 18.62
C GLY A 309 3.40 4.21 17.83
N HIS A 310 3.82 5.46 17.69
CA HIS A 310 5.03 5.81 16.96
C HIS A 310 6.29 5.60 17.83
N VAL A 311 7.26 4.86 17.30
CA VAL A 311 8.56 4.65 17.91
C VAL A 311 9.62 5.44 17.13
N GLY A 312 10.15 6.52 17.71
CA GLY A 312 11.13 7.39 17.05
C GLY A 312 12.51 6.74 16.92
N ASP A 313 12.93 5.96 17.91
CA ASP A 313 14.19 5.22 17.88
C ASP A 313 13.94 3.75 17.50
N ARG A 314 14.51 3.33 16.38
CA ARG A 314 14.26 2.03 15.72
C ARG A 314 15.27 0.95 16.10
N ARG A 315 15.78 0.99 17.34
CA ARG A 315 16.72 0.02 17.91
C ARG A 315 16.03 -0.82 18.97
N LEU A 316 16.13 -2.13 18.86
CA LEU A 316 15.34 -3.07 19.63
C LEU A 316 16.15 -3.71 20.77
N GLY A 317 15.59 -3.66 21.98
CA GLY A 317 16.00 -4.50 23.09
C GLY A 317 15.13 -5.74 23.16
N LEU A 318 15.75 -6.91 23.18
CA LEU A 318 15.08 -8.20 23.28
C LEU A 318 15.29 -8.79 24.68
N VAL A 319 14.22 -9.30 25.29
CA VAL A 319 14.26 -9.89 26.63
C VAL A 319 13.47 -11.20 26.67
N SER A 320 14.02 -12.25 27.30
CA SER A 320 13.32 -13.52 27.55
C SER A 320 13.87 -14.20 28.79
N ILE A 321 13.19 -15.26 29.26
CA ILE A 321 13.71 -16.19 30.30
C ILE A 321 14.47 -17.37 29.68
N SER A 322 14.61 -17.41 28.38
CA SER A 322 15.17 -18.53 27.64
C SER A 322 16.18 -18.08 26.62
N GLY A 323 17.42 -18.54 26.73
CA GLY A 323 18.48 -18.27 25.77
C GLY A 323 18.10 -18.68 24.35
N GLY A 324 17.49 -19.85 24.16
CA GLY A 324 17.04 -20.29 22.83
C GLY A 324 15.97 -19.41 22.21
N VAL A 325 15.09 -18.80 23.02
CA VAL A 325 14.13 -17.80 22.52
C VAL A 325 14.84 -16.51 22.17
N CYS A 326 15.85 -16.08 22.94
CA CYS A 326 16.67 -14.92 22.64
C CYS A 326 17.41 -15.07 21.29
N GLU A 327 18.01 -16.24 21.04
CA GLU A 327 18.71 -16.55 19.80
C GLU A 327 17.74 -16.57 18.60
N MET A 328 16.62 -17.28 18.72
CA MET A 328 15.57 -17.29 17.70
C MET A 328 15.01 -15.88 17.42
N ALA A 329 14.82 -15.07 18.45
CA ALA A 329 14.34 -13.70 18.30
C ALA A 329 15.38 -12.81 17.59
N ALA A 330 16.67 -13.00 17.83
CA ALA A 330 17.73 -12.27 17.14
C ALA A 330 17.74 -12.59 15.63
N ASP A 331 17.60 -13.86 15.25
CA ASP A 331 17.52 -14.29 13.84
C ASP A 331 16.31 -13.67 13.13
N HIS A 332 15.15 -13.68 13.77
CA HIS A 332 13.95 -13.08 13.21
C HIS A 332 14.00 -11.54 13.18
N ALA A 333 14.70 -10.90 14.12
CA ALA A 333 14.90 -9.45 14.09
C ALA A 333 15.78 -9.06 12.90
N GLU A 334 16.88 -9.78 12.65
CA GLU A 334 17.74 -9.58 11.48
C GLU A 334 16.97 -9.76 10.17
N ALA A 335 16.20 -10.85 10.05
CA ALA A 335 15.36 -11.11 8.89
C ALA A 335 14.28 -10.02 8.66
N ALA A 336 13.80 -9.38 9.73
CA ALA A 336 12.87 -8.24 9.68
C ALA A 336 13.56 -6.88 9.47
N GLY A 337 14.89 -6.85 9.31
CA GLY A 337 15.68 -5.61 9.17
C GLY A 337 15.74 -4.75 10.44
N VAL A 338 15.55 -5.37 11.61
CA VAL A 338 15.53 -4.67 12.90
C VAL A 338 16.91 -4.75 13.58
N ALA A 339 17.46 -3.59 13.90
CA ALA A 339 18.73 -3.52 14.61
C ALA A 339 18.58 -3.90 16.10
N VAL A 340 19.41 -4.86 16.54
CA VAL A 340 19.56 -5.29 17.94
C VAL A 340 20.97 -4.90 18.39
N PRO A 341 21.17 -3.69 18.94
CA PRO A 341 22.50 -3.17 19.26
C PRO A 341 23.07 -3.83 20.52
N ARG A 342 24.39 -3.78 20.65
CA ARG A 342 25.06 -4.11 21.90
C ARG A 342 24.75 -3.05 22.97
N LEU A 343 24.69 -3.47 24.22
CA LEU A 343 24.47 -2.57 25.33
C LEU A 343 25.69 -1.69 25.61
N ALA A 344 25.47 -0.53 26.20
CA ALA A 344 26.52 0.32 26.71
C ALA A 344 27.16 -0.30 27.99
N GLU A 345 28.43 -0.10 28.21
CA GLU A 345 29.16 -0.64 29.36
C GLU A 345 28.52 -0.32 30.73
N PRO A 346 27.98 0.90 30.99
CA PRO A 346 27.27 1.19 32.24
C PRO A 346 26.01 0.33 32.42
N THR A 347 25.29 0.05 31.33
CA THR A 347 24.11 -0.83 31.36
C THR A 347 24.49 -2.27 31.67
N GLU A 348 25.54 -2.79 31.02
CA GLU A 348 26.06 -4.11 31.34
C GLU A 348 26.48 -4.24 32.81
N ALA A 349 27.17 -3.23 33.35
CA ALA A 349 27.58 -3.21 34.77
C ALA A 349 26.37 -3.20 35.71
N ALA A 350 25.32 -2.41 35.41
CA ALA A 350 24.11 -2.36 36.20
C ALA A 350 23.34 -3.70 36.15
N LEU A 351 23.30 -4.35 35.00
CA LEU A 351 22.65 -5.66 34.83
C LEU A 351 23.43 -6.76 35.57
N ARG A 352 24.77 -6.75 35.57
CA ARG A 352 25.58 -7.70 36.35
C ARG A 352 25.28 -7.65 37.86
N ALA A 353 24.91 -6.47 38.39
CA ALA A 353 24.53 -6.33 39.78
C ALA A 353 23.16 -6.93 40.12
N VAL A 354 22.31 -7.18 39.10
CA VAL A 354 20.94 -7.65 39.27
C VAL A 354 20.78 -9.12 38.85
N LEU A 355 21.47 -9.53 37.79
CA LEU A 355 21.37 -10.89 37.24
C LEU A 355 22.04 -11.92 38.17
N PRO A 356 21.63 -13.19 38.15
CA PRO A 356 22.37 -14.28 38.73
C PRO A 356 23.81 -14.32 38.21
N ALA A 357 24.78 -14.85 39.01
CA ALA A 357 26.19 -14.87 38.67
C ALA A 357 26.53 -15.55 37.32
N PHE A 358 25.67 -16.44 36.84
CA PHE A 358 25.80 -17.12 35.55
C PHE A 358 25.09 -16.38 34.41
N GLY A 359 24.35 -15.32 34.71
CA GLY A 359 23.64 -14.51 33.69
C GLY A 359 24.60 -13.58 32.94
N THR A 360 24.39 -13.41 31.65
CA THR A 360 25.21 -12.54 30.81
C THR A 360 24.44 -11.27 30.46
N PRO A 361 24.95 -10.08 30.81
CA PRO A 361 24.31 -8.81 30.49
C PRO A 361 24.59 -8.44 29.02
N ASN A 362 23.69 -8.81 28.12
CA ASN A 362 23.78 -8.51 26.70
C ASN A 362 22.41 -8.14 26.13
N ASN A 363 22.34 -7.85 24.86
CA ASN A 363 21.12 -7.77 24.06
C ASN A 363 21.23 -8.74 22.88
N PRO A 364 20.39 -9.77 22.79
CA PRO A 364 19.23 -10.12 23.64
C PRO A 364 19.58 -10.43 25.10
N LEU A 365 18.71 -10.00 26.03
CA LEU A 365 18.86 -10.24 27.46
C LEU A 365 18.13 -11.52 27.88
N ASP A 366 18.86 -12.55 28.22
CA ASP A 366 18.34 -13.71 28.93
C ASP A 366 18.35 -13.43 30.45
N VAL A 367 17.17 -13.16 31.04
CA VAL A 367 17.03 -13.00 32.48
C VAL A 367 17.13 -14.32 33.23
N THR A 368 17.28 -15.42 32.53
CA THR A 368 17.47 -16.81 32.98
C THR A 368 16.25 -17.46 33.60
N GLY A 369 16.25 -18.76 33.68
CA GLY A 369 15.27 -19.54 34.44
C GLY A 369 15.17 -19.15 35.93
N GLY A 370 16.10 -18.33 36.43
CA GLY A 370 16.01 -17.75 37.77
C GLY A 370 14.74 -16.92 38.00
N ALA A 371 14.20 -16.32 36.95
CA ALA A 371 12.91 -15.62 37.01
C ALA A 371 11.73 -16.53 37.35
N MET A 372 11.88 -17.84 37.19
CA MET A 372 10.86 -18.83 37.62
C MET A 372 10.90 -19.10 39.13
N LEU A 373 11.95 -18.65 39.82
CA LEU A 373 12.10 -18.72 41.27
C LEU A 373 11.96 -17.36 41.94
N ASP A 374 12.33 -16.30 41.25
CA ASP A 374 12.25 -14.90 41.69
C ASP A 374 11.68 -14.02 40.54
N ALA A 375 10.36 -13.88 40.49
CA ALA A 375 9.65 -13.09 39.48
C ALA A 375 10.11 -11.61 39.47
N SER A 376 10.58 -11.08 40.61
CA SER A 376 11.05 -9.69 40.73
C SER A 376 12.29 -9.41 39.88
N LEU A 377 12.94 -10.45 39.34
CA LEU A 377 14.10 -10.31 38.46
C LEU A 377 13.77 -9.49 37.21
N PHE A 378 12.55 -9.62 36.65
CA PHE A 378 12.09 -8.76 35.58
C PHE A 378 11.99 -7.29 35.98
N ALA A 379 11.31 -7.01 37.11
CA ALA A 379 11.16 -5.63 37.59
C ALA A 379 12.48 -4.96 37.92
N ARG A 380 13.52 -5.76 38.30
CA ARG A 380 14.87 -5.23 38.61
C ARG A 380 15.74 -5.11 37.35
N SER A 381 15.59 -5.97 36.35
CA SER A 381 16.44 -5.97 35.15
C SER A 381 15.95 -5.00 34.06
N LEU A 382 14.61 -4.84 33.87
CA LEU A 382 14.05 -4.02 32.83
C LEU A 382 14.37 -2.51 32.95
N PRO A 383 14.41 -1.89 34.15
CA PRO A 383 14.77 -0.48 34.27
C PRO A 383 16.18 -0.16 33.80
N PRO A 384 17.26 -0.83 34.27
CA PRO A 384 18.60 -0.58 33.75
C PRO A 384 18.73 -0.96 32.27
N PHE A 385 18.08 -2.01 31.79
CA PHE A 385 18.05 -2.37 30.37
C PHE A 385 17.41 -1.28 29.50
N GLY A 386 16.25 -0.77 29.90
CA GLY A 386 15.57 0.28 29.17
C GLY A 386 16.23 1.66 29.27
N ALA A 387 17.06 1.89 30.28
CA ALA A 387 17.87 3.11 30.38
C ALA A 387 19.02 3.16 29.35
N ASP A 388 19.34 2.04 28.69
CA ASP A 388 20.40 2.02 27.69
C ASP A 388 20.11 3.01 26.54
N PRO A 389 21.04 3.93 26.21
CA PRO A 389 20.84 4.94 25.19
C PRO A 389 20.76 4.35 23.77
N SER A 390 21.18 3.10 23.58
CA SER A 390 21.12 2.42 22.30
C SER A 390 19.76 1.79 21.99
N LEU A 391 18.80 1.80 22.92
CA LEU A 391 17.49 1.14 22.76
C LEU A 391 16.36 2.15 22.58
N GLY A 392 15.41 1.85 21.69
CA GLY A 392 14.21 2.65 21.45
C GLY A 392 12.91 1.95 21.82
N LEU A 393 12.88 0.63 21.68
CA LEU A 393 11.75 -0.24 22.00
C LEU A 393 12.25 -1.48 22.73
N ILE A 394 11.49 -1.97 23.72
CA ILE A 394 11.74 -3.25 24.39
C ILE A 394 10.68 -4.25 23.94
N ALA A 395 11.10 -5.43 23.47
CA ALA A 395 10.22 -6.58 23.26
C ALA A 395 10.60 -7.70 24.26
N CYS A 396 9.64 -8.05 25.12
CA CYS A 396 9.79 -9.14 26.09
C CYS A 396 8.98 -10.36 25.63
N PHE A 397 9.63 -11.50 25.46
CA PHE A 397 8.99 -12.75 25.08
C PHE A 397 8.54 -13.52 26.31
N MET A 398 7.21 -13.53 26.49
CA MET A 398 6.54 -14.26 27.57
C MET A 398 5.11 -14.61 27.18
N ASP A 399 4.74 -15.86 27.37
CA ASP A 399 3.37 -16.32 27.17
C ASP A 399 2.45 -15.83 28.28
N LEU A 400 1.31 -15.28 27.87
CA LEU A 400 0.27 -14.88 28.81
C LEU A 400 -0.41 -16.13 29.42
N PRO A 401 -0.64 -16.19 30.74
CA PRO A 401 -1.38 -17.30 31.35
C PRO A 401 -2.83 -17.33 30.87
N ASP A 402 -3.37 -18.56 30.68
CA ASP A 402 -4.69 -18.77 30.06
C ASP A 402 -5.84 -18.84 31.07
N THR A 403 -5.54 -19.31 32.29
CA THR A 403 -6.55 -19.60 33.30
C THR A 403 -6.53 -18.59 34.47
N ALA A 404 -7.64 -18.41 35.15
CA ALA A 404 -7.69 -17.55 36.32
C ALA A 404 -6.79 -18.08 37.48
N GLU A 405 -6.60 -19.40 37.57
CA GLU A 405 -5.70 -20.01 38.55
C GLU A 405 -4.23 -19.69 38.26
N ASP A 406 -3.79 -19.83 37.03
CA ASP A 406 -2.43 -19.45 36.61
C ASP A 406 -2.16 -17.95 36.83
N ILE A 407 -3.18 -17.11 36.62
CA ILE A 407 -3.08 -15.65 36.80
C ILE A 407 -3.01 -15.30 38.30
N ALA A 408 -3.75 -15.98 39.14
CA ALA A 408 -3.66 -15.81 40.58
C ALA A 408 -2.34 -16.37 41.15
N GLY A 409 -1.73 -17.29 40.44
CA GLY A 409 -0.46 -17.94 40.78
C GLY A 409 0.79 -17.19 40.30
N TYR A 410 1.90 -17.92 40.36
CA TYR A 410 3.24 -17.39 40.04
C TYR A 410 3.39 -16.88 38.61
N ARG A 411 2.71 -17.50 37.63
CA ARG A 411 2.76 -17.06 36.23
C ARG A 411 2.15 -15.66 36.05
N GLY A 412 1.05 -15.37 36.74
CA GLY A 412 0.48 -14.01 36.73
C GLY A 412 1.40 -13.00 37.43
N GLU A 413 2.09 -13.43 38.51
CA GLU A 413 3.06 -12.57 39.19
C GLU A 413 4.23 -12.19 38.26
N ILE A 414 4.77 -13.10 37.45
CA ILE A 414 5.77 -12.78 36.45
C ILE A 414 5.30 -11.66 35.51
N VAL A 415 4.07 -11.75 35.00
CA VAL A 415 3.51 -10.72 34.10
C VAL A 415 3.37 -9.38 34.82
N ARG A 416 2.95 -9.38 36.11
CA ARG A 416 2.91 -8.14 36.92
C ARG A 416 4.29 -7.51 37.08
N GLN A 417 5.32 -8.33 37.32
CA GLN A 417 6.69 -7.86 37.44
C GLN A 417 7.25 -7.33 36.10
N ILE A 418 6.87 -7.95 34.97
CA ILE A 418 7.19 -7.40 33.64
C ILE A 418 6.53 -6.02 33.46
N GLY A 419 5.24 -5.88 33.81
CA GLY A 419 4.53 -4.60 33.73
C GLY A 419 5.16 -3.53 34.61
N ALA A 420 5.54 -3.88 35.84
CA ALA A 420 6.26 -2.97 36.73
C ALA A 420 7.60 -2.54 36.14
N GLY A 421 8.36 -3.49 35.58
CA GLY A 421 9.64 -3.23 34.94
C GLY A 421 9.50 -2.35 33.68
N PHE A 422 8.50 -2.57 32.84
CA PHE A 422 8.22 -1.74 31.67
C PHE A 422 7.92 -0.29 32.06
N ARG A 423 7.04 -0.08 33.05
CA ARG A 423 6.75 1.28 33.55
C ARG A 423 8.00 1.97 34.09
N ALA A 424 8.80 1.25 34.88
CA ALA A 424 10.01 1.78 35.49
C ALA A 424 11.14 2.04 34.45
N SER A 425 11.14 1.34 33.32
CA SER A 425 12.13 1.53 32.26
C SER A 425 11.98 2.87 31.50
N GLY A 426 10.75 3.43 31.49
CA GLY A 426 10.43 4.66 30.77
C GLY A 426 10.54 4.55 29.23
N ARG A 427 10.73 3.34 28.69
CA ARG A 427 10.81 3.06 27.24
C ARG A 427 9.49 2.50 26.73
N PRO A 428 9.12 2.78 25.48
CA PRO A 428 8.09 2.01 24.80
C PRO A 428 8.42 0.51 24.89
N ALA A 429 7.42 -0.29 25.25
CA ALA A 429 7.62 -1.71 25.45
C ALA A 429 6.42 -2.52 24.99
N VAL A 430 6.68 -3.75 24.54
CA VAL A 430 5.64 -4.71 24.16
C VAL A 430 6.00 -6.11 24.67
N MET A 431 5.04 -6.83 25.16
CA MET A 431 5.19 -8.26 25.47
C MET A 431 4.65 -9.07 24.29
N LEU A 432 5.43 -10.03 23.82
CA LEU A 432 5.12 -10.92 22.70
C LEU A 432 5.05 -12.35 23.21
N SER A 433 4.09 -13.14 22.73
CA SER A 433 4.10 -14.58 22.99
C SER A 433 5.23 -15.26 22.21
N VAL A 434 5.64 -16.43 22.68
CA VAL A 434 6.63 -17.28 21.96
C VAL A 434 5.98 -17.98 20.76
N MET A 435 4.72 -18.37 20.90
CA MET A 435 3.91 -18.98 19.83
C MET A 435 2.61 -18.20 19.63
N THR A 436 2.01 -18.26 18.44
CA THR A 436 0.70 -17.63 18.20
C THR A 436 -0.37 -18.24 19.11
N ARG A 437 -1.02 -17.40 19.92
CA ARG A 437 -2.00 -17.79 20.93
C ARG A 437 -3.14 -16.79 21.03
N PRO A 438 -4.38 -17.25 21.25
CA PRO A 438 -5.49 -16.33 21.57
C PRO A 438 -5.31 -15.70 22.96
N VAL A 439 -5.92 -14.55 23.17
CA VAL A 439 -5.98 -13.88 24.47
C VAL A 439 -7.30 -14.23 25.16
N THR A 440 -7.23 -14.97 26.26
CA THR A 440 -8.41 -15.35 27.07
C THR A 440 -9.02 -14.16 27.80
N GLU A 441 -10.22 -14.31 28.34
CA GLU A 441 -10.85 -13.26 29.16
C GLU A 441 -10.01 -12.96 30.41
N ALA A 442 -9.50 -13.99 31.06
CA ALA A 442 -8.63 -13.85 32.22
C ALA A 442 -7.32 -13.15 31.84
N GLY A 443 -6.73 -13.50 30.68
CA GLY A 443 -5.54 -12.82 30.12
C GLY A 443 -5.80 -11.35 29.85
N ARG A 444 -6.95 -10.99 29.26
CA ARG A 444 -7.32 -9.58 29.05
C ARG A 444 -7.45 -8.79 30.36
N ALA A 445 -8.01 -9.41 31.41
CA ALA A 445 -8.10 -8.78 32.72
C ALA A 445 -6.70 -8.46 33.28
N LEU A 446 -5.75 -9.39 33.17
CA LEU A 446 -4.37 -9.20 33.60
C LEU A 446 -3.64 -8.12 32.76
N LEU A 447 -3.84 -8.09 31.45
CA LEU A 447 -3.28 -7.03 30.60
C LEU A 447 -3.83 -5.65 30.95
N LYS A 448 -5.11 -5.56 31.29
CA LYS A 448 -5.71 -4.31 31.76
C LYS A 448 -5.17 -3.88 33.12
N GLU A 449 -4.94 -4.83 34.05
CA GLU A 449 -4.34 -4.59 35.36
C GLU A 449 -2.89 -4.08 35.24
N THR A 450 -2.13 -4.67 34.33
CA THR A 450 -0.69 -4.40 34.18
C THR A 450 -0.37 -3.30 33.19
N GLU A 451 -1.33 -2.87 32.36
CA GLU A 451 -1.20 -1.89 31.28
C GLU A 451 -0.14 -2.28 30.24
N ILE A 452 0.12 -3.58 30.09
CA ILE A 452 1.09 -4.10 29.12
C ILE A 452 0.49 -4.09 27.72
N ALA A 453 1.22 -3.49 26.76
CA ALA A 453 0.99 -3.73 25.34
C ALA A 453 1.38 -5.19 25.03
N TYR A 454 0.45 -5.97 24.46
CA TYR A 454 0.66 -7.40 24.21
C TYR A 454 0.19 -7.83 22.84
N LEU A 455 0.97 -8.74 22.22
CA LEU A 455 0.57 -9.47 21.01
C LEU A 455 0.75 -10.96 21.22
N GLY A 456 -0.32 -11.73 21.03
CA GLY A 456 -0.30 -13.20 20.98
C GLY A 456 0.25 -13.72 19.64
N SER A 457 1.34 -13.11 19.15
CA SER A 457 1.77 -13.20 17.74
C SER A 457 2.75 -14.34 17.44
N GLY A 458 3.40 -14.89 18.46
CA GLY A 458 4.62 -15.65 18.25
C GLY A 458 5.79 -14.76 17.82
N VAL A 459 6.99 -15.34 17.82
CA VAL A 459 8.24 -14.62 17.57
C VAL A 459 8.28 -14.02 16.16
N GLN A 460 7.98 -14.83 15.14
CA GLN A 460 8.08 -14.44 13.74
C GLN A 460 7.17 -13.27 13.38
N HIS A 461 5.87 -13.39 13.64
CA HIS A 461 4.90 -12.33 13.31
C HIS A 461 5.11 -11.09 14.17
N GLY A 462 5.49 -11.27 15.45
CA GLY A 462 5.76 -10.15 16.35
C GLY A 462 6.94 -9.30 15.90
N LEU A 463 8.06 -9.92 15.57
CA LEU A 463 9.24 -9.21 15.06
C LEU A 463 9.02 -8.65 13.65
N GLY A 464 8.29 -9.36 12.80
CA GLY A 464 7.84 -8.83 11.52
C GLY A 464 6.98 -7.57 11.67
N ALA A 465 6.08 -7.54 12.65
CA ALA A 465 5.27 -6.36 12.95
C ALA A 465 6.14 -5.18 13.44
N ILE A 466 7.16 -5.44 14.30
CA ILE A 466 8.10 -4.41 14.74
C ILE A 466 8.91 -3.85 13.56
N GLY A 467 9.43 -4.72 12.67
CA GLY A 467 10.18 -4.28 11.49
C GLY A 467 9.34 -3.38 10.59
N ARG A 468 8.09 -3.75 10.33
CA ARG A 468 7.15 -2.94 9.53
C ARG A 468 6.81 -1.61 10.22
N ALA A 469 6.63 -1.62 11.53
CA ALA A 469 6.37 -0.39 12.29
C ALA A 469 7.57 0.57 12.23
N PHE A 470 8.79 0.06 12.32
CA PHE A 470 10.02 0.86 12.19
C PHE A 470 10.20 1.42 10.78
N ALA A 471 9.99 0.60 9.74
CA ALA A 471 10.04 1.05 8.36
C ALA A 471 8.99 2.14 8.07
N TRP A 472 7.77 1.99 8.61
CA TRP A 472 6.73 3.00 8.49
C TRP A 472 7.09 4.31 9.21
N ALA A 473 7.65 4.22 10.43
CA ALA A 473 8.11 5.38 11.17
C ALA A 473 9.18 6.15 10.41
N GLU A 474 10.15 5.45 9.84
CA GLU A 474 11.18 6.03 8.98
C GLU A 474 10.59 6.72 7.74
N ARG A 475 9.63 6.07 7.07
CA ARG A 475 8.95 6.67 5.91
C ARG A 475 8.19 7.93 6.29
N ARG A 476 7.52 7.94 7.44
CA ARG A 476 6.81 9.11 7.96
C ARG A 476 7.75 10.27 8.26
N GLU A 477 8.89 10.02 8.88
CA GLU A 477 9.91 11.05 9.20
C GLU A 477 10.48 11.71 7.94
N ARG A 478 10.68 10.95 6.86
CA ARG A 478 11.08 11.49 5.55
C ARG A 478 10.01 12.40 4.94
N GLY A 479 8.78 12.27 5.39
CA GLY A 479 7.63 13.01 4.88
C GLY A 479 7.20 12.55 3.49
N VAL A 480 6.07 13.07 3.03
CA VAL A 480 5.61 12.92 1.65
C VAL A 480 6.08 14.15 0.89
N PRO A 481 6.75 14.00 -0.28
CA PRO A 481 7.06 15.13 -1.12
C PRO A 481 5.80 15.93 -1.41
N ALA A 482 5.89 17.26 -1.33
CA ALA A 482 4.76 18.12 -1.67
C ALA A 482 4.29 17.81 -3.08
N ALA A 483 2.98 17.74 -3.28
CA ALA A 483 2.40 17.56 -4.61
C ALA A 483 2.91 18.71 -5.51
N ARG A 484 3.73 18.35 -6.50
CA ARG A 484 4.19 19.32 -7.49
C ARG A 484 3.08 19.50 -8.52
N PRO A 485 2.77 20.74 -8.92
CA PRO A 485 1.84 20.92 -10.04
C PRO A 485 2.40 20.25 -11.28
N PRO A 486 1.56 19.62 -12.11
CA PRO A 486 2.03 19.05 -13.35
C PRO A 486 2.73 20.14 -14.18
N PRO A 487 3.85 19.81 -14.85
CA PRO A 487 4.53 20.77 -15.71
C PRO A 487 3.60 21.23 -16.82
N THR A 488 3.81 22.47 -17.30
CA THR A 488 3.03 23.03 -18.40
C THR A 488 3.09 22.08 -19.60
N THR A 489 1.93 21.72 -20.16
CA THR A 489 1.83 20.81 -21.30
C THR A 489 2.64 21.34 -22.49
N ALA A 490 3.50 20.53 -23.05
CA ALA A 490 4.23 20.84 -24.27
C ALA A 490 3.35 20.55 -25.49
N MET A 491 3.27 21.53 -26.42
CA MET A 491 2.55 21.37 -27.69
C MET A 491 3.32 20.56 -28.75
N VAL A 492 4.29 19.75 -28.31
CA VAL A 492 5.22 19.03 -29.21
C VAL A 492 5.09 17.53 -28.98
N ARG A 493 4.91 16.76 -30.05
CA ARG A 493 5.01 15.29 -30.06
C ARG A 493 6.33 14.89 -30.74
N PRO A 494 7.44 14.66 -29.99
CA PRO A 494 8.68 14.21 -30.60
C PRO A 494 8.47 12.82 -31.23
N ALA A 495 8.85 12.70 -32.51
CA ALA A 495 8.80 11.45 -33.27
C ALA A 495 10.22 10.97 -33.56
N GLY A 496 10.53 9.72 -33.21
CA GLY A 496 11.82 9.10 -33.39
C GLY A 496 12.90 9.57 -32.38
N GLU A 497 14.06 8.91 -32.43
CA GLU A 497 15.14 9.06 -31.46
C GLU A 497 15.70 10.49 -31.40
N GLN A 498 16.02 11.07 -32.57
CA GLN A 498 16.62 12.40 -32.65
C GLN A 498 15.73 13.47 -32.01
N ALA A 499 14.43 13.48 -32.36
CA ALA A 499 13.49 14.47 -31.86
C ALA A 499 13.25 14.28 -30.33
N THR A 500 13.23 13.02 -29.88
CA THR A 500 13.06 12.71 -28.45
C THR A 500 14.28 13.16 -27.62
N LEU A 501 15.50 12.90 -28.08
CA LEU A 501 16.73 13.38 -27.42
C LEU A 501 16.82 14.91 -27.42
N ALA A 502 16.45 15.57 -28.52
CA ALA A 502 16.39 17.03 -28.60
C ALA A 502 15.37 17.62 -27.63
N TYR A 503 14.18 17.00 -27.52
CA TYR A 503 13.17 17.38 -26.56
C TYR A 503 13.67 17.22 -25.11
N LEU A 504 14.25 16.09 -24.76
CA LEU A 504 14.84 15.85 -23.43
C LEU A 504 15.94 16.88 -23.12
N THR A 505 16.78 17.25 -24.09
CA THR A 505 17.78 18.30 -23.93
C THR A 505 17.14 19.64 -23.60
N SER A 506 16.03 20.00 -24.27
CA SER A 506 15.27 21.23 -23.98
C SER A 506 14.67 21.26 -22.58
N ARG A 507 14.50 20.08 -21.96
CA ARG A 507 14.02 19.88 -20.58
C ARG A 507 15.15 19.73 -19.55
N GLY A 508 16.39 19.97 -19.97
CA GLY A 508 17.57 19.95 -19.10
C GLY A 508 18.12 18.54 -18.81
N VAL A 509 17.72 17.52 -19.57
CA VAL A 509 18.38 16.21 -19.57
C VAL A 509 19.54 16.27 -20.54
N ARG A 510 20.76 16.01 -20.07
CA ARG A 510 21.90 15.91 -20.95
C ARG A 510 21.73 14.69 -21.87
N ALA A 511 21.77 14.91 -23.18
CA ALA A 511 21.65 13.86 -24.18
C ALA A 511 22.82 13.93 -25.18
N THR A 512 23.16 12.78 -25.74
CA THR A 512 24.18 12.72 -26.79
C THR A 512 23.69 13.43 -28.04
N PRO A 513 24.56 14.24 -28.73
CA PRO A 513 24.17 14.83 -29.99
C PRO A 513 24.05 13.74 -31.05
N VAL A 514 22.98 13.77 -31.83
CA VAL A 514 22.72 12.83 -32.93
C VAL A 514 22.39 13.61 -34.20
N THR A 515 22.89 13.15 -35.32
CA THR A 515 22.63 13.75 -36.65
C THR A 515 22.06 12.70 -37.57
N LEU A 516 20.88 12.97 -38.14
CA LEU A 516 20.26 12.11 -39.15
C LEU A 516 20.93 12.37 -40.50
N VAL A 517 21.43 11.32 -41.16
CA VAL A 517 22.07 11.34 -42.46
C VAL A 517 21.39 10.35 -43.40
N ARG A 518 21.41 10.65 -44.69
CA ARG A 518 20.74 9.84 -45.72
C ARG A 518 21.68 9.20 -46.73
N SER A 519 22.99 9.46 -46.60
CA SER A 519 24.01 8.88 -47.46
C SER A 519 25.29 8.56 -46.69
N ALA A 520 26.09 7.63 -47.21
CA ALA A 520 27.40 7.30 -46.68
C ALA A 520 28.33 8.52 -46.63
N ALA A 521 28.25 9.39 -47.63
CA ALA A 521 29.06 10.62 -47.70
C ALA A 521 28.71 11.59 -46.58
N GLU A 522 27.42 11.79 -46.27
CA GLU A 522 26.97 12.60 -45.13
C GLU A 522 27.39 11.97 -43.80
N ALA A 523 27.35 10.63 -43.69
CA ALA A 523 27.78 9.92 -42.48
C ALA A 523 29.28 10.15 -42.21
N VAL A 524 30.11 10.06 -43.26
CA VAL A 524 31.55 10.33 -43.18
C VAL A 524 31.82 11.78 -42.78
N ALA A 525 31.15 12.75 -43.42
CA ALA A 525 31.32 14.17 -43.10
C ALA A 525 30.94 14.47 -41.65
N THR A 526 29.82 13.90 -41.17
CA THR A 526 29.37 14.05 -39.78
C THR A 526 30.36 13.42 -38.81
N ALA A 527 30.86 12.21 -39.09
CA ALA A 527 31.85 11.54 -38.24
C ALA A 527 33.16 12.34 -38.15
N GLN A 528 33.61 12.92 -39.26
CA GLN A 528 34.80 13.78 -39.29
C GLN A 528 34.60 15.05 -38.44
N ALA A 529 33.42 15.66 -38.50
CA ALA A 529 33.09 16.83 -37.69
C ALA A 529 33.02 16.52 -36.17
N LEU A 530 32.60 15.32 -35.80
CA LEU A 530 32.56 14.86 -34.40
C LEU A 530 33.95 14.55 -33.83
N GLY A 531 34.90 14.19 -34.66
CA GLY A 531 36.29 13.98 -34.27
C GLY A 531 36.49 12.81 -33.31
N GLY A 532 36.44 11.58 -33.82
CA GLY A 532 36.63 10.35 -33.04
C GLY A 532 35.73 9.21 -33.52
N PRO A 533 35.68 8.10 -32.78
CA PRO A 533 34.84 6.98 -33.12
C PRO A 533 33.36 7.34 -32.97
N VAL A 534 32.53 6.78 -33.84
CA VAL A 534 31.10 7.04 -33.91
C VAL A 534 30.27 5.77 -33.79
N VAL A 535 28.99 5.96 -33.42
CA VAL A 535 27.94 4.97 -33.47
C VAL A 535 27.02 5.30 -34.64
N LEU A 536 26.67 4.30 -35.43
CA LEU A 536 25.63 4.38 -36.45
C LEU A 536 24.40 3.61 -35.96
N LYS A 537 23.22 4.24 -36.05
CA LYS A 537 21.93 3.60 -35.70
C LYS A 537 20.93 3.83 -36.82
N ILE A 538 20.17 2.80 -37.21
CA ILE A 538 19.11 3.00 -38.19
C ILE A 538 18.01 3.91 -37.62
N ALA A 539 17.49 4.81 -38.43
CA ALA A 539 16.32 5.63 -38.11
C ALA A 539 15.11 5.14 -38.88
N SER A 540 14.11 4.64 -38.18
CA SER A 540 12.88 4.13 -38.76
C SER A 540 11.74 4.24 -37.71
N PRO A 541 10.56 4.68 -38.11
CA PRO A 541 9.38 4.65 -37.23
C PRO A 541 8.88 3.22 -36.96
N ASP A 542 9.20 2.26 -37.83
CA ASP A 542 8.70 0.89 -37.80
C ASP A 542 9.60 -0.07 -36.99
N ILE A 543 10.75 0.42 -36.50
CA ILE A 543 11.77 -0.41 -35.85
C ILE A 543 12.09 0.12 -34.46
N ALA A 544 11.47 -0.51 -33.44
CA ALA A 544 11.69 -0.18 -32.03
C ALA A 544 13.03 -0.78 -31.50
N HIS A 545 13.32 -2.07 -31.80
CA HIS A 545 14.50 -2.80 -31.33
C HIS A 545 15.56 -2.92 -32.45
N LYS A 546 16.36 -1.89 -32.58
CA LYS A 546 17.34 -1.75 -33.68
C LYS A 546 18.46 -2.80 -33.62
N SER A 547 18.89 -3.15 -32.40
CA SER A 547 20.03 -4.08 -32.19
C SER A 547 19.76 -5.48 -32.70
N ASP A 548 18.52 -5.99 -32.57
CA ASP A 548 18.15 -7.36 -32.92
C ASP A 548 18.26 -7.68 -34.43
N ILE A 549 18.21 -6.63 -35.26
CA ILE A 549 18.23 -6.74 -36.72
C ILE A 549 19.50 -6.16 -37.32
N GLY A 550 20.54 -5.95 -36.49
CA GLY A 550 21.79 -5.35 -36.95
C GLY A 550 21.69 -3.87 -37.31
N GLY A 551 20.70 -3.18 -36.73
CA GLY A 551 20.42 -1.76 -36.92
C GLY A 551 21.29 -0.81 -36.06
N VAL A 552 22.31 -1.33 -35.37
CA VAL A 552 23.27 -0.55 -34.55
C VAL A 552 24.68 -1.05 -34.82
N LEU A 553 25.60 -0.14 -35.12
CA LEU A 553 27.03 -0.41 -35.30
C LEU A 553 27.83 0.52 -34.39
N LEU A 554 28.65 -0.07 -33.54
CA LEU A 554 29.44 0.64 -32.54
C LEU A 554 30.90 0.79 -32.99
N ASP A 555 31.55 1.81 -32.45
CA ASP A 555 33.01 1.95 -32.47
C ASP A 555 33.64 2.09 -33.87
N LEU A 556 32.92 2.75 -34.78
CA LEU A 556 33.41 2.98 -36.16
C LEU A 556 34.36 4.17 -36.20
N GLU A 557 35.55 3.98 -36.70
CA GLU A 557 36.59 5.00 -36.78
C GLU A 557 37.17 5.09 -38.17
N GLY A 558 37.27 6.31 -38.71
CA GLY A 558 37.78 6.60 -40.06
C GLY A 558 36.74 6.54 -41.17
N ALA A 559 36.98 7.26 -42.26
CA ALA A 559 36.02 7.46 -43.36
C ALA A 559 35.54 6.15 -44.00
N ALA A 560 36.46 5.21 -44.25
CA ALA A 560 36.11 3.93 -44.88
C ALA A 560 35.18 3.08 -43.98
N ALA A 561 35.51 2.94 -42.67
CA ALA A 561 34.71 2.16 -41.75
C ALA A 561 33.31 2.75 -41.58
N VAL A 562 33.16 4.07 -41.56
CA VAL A 562 31.88 4.75 -41.44
C VAL A 562 31.03 4.58 -42.71
N ALA A 563 31.66 4.69 -43.92
CA ALA A 563 30.96 4.48 -45.19
C ALA A 563 30.47 3.04 -45.33
N ASP A 564 31.36 2.06 -45.12
CA ASP A 564 31.00 0.63 -45.14
C ASP A 564 29.94 0.28 -44.06
N GLY A 565 30.04 0.91 -42.89
CA GLY A 565 29.07 0.77 -41.80
C GLY A 565 27.67 1.27 -42.19
N PHE A 566 27.58 2.41 -42.87
CA PHE A 566 26.32 2.95 -43.39
C PHE A 566 25.66 1.99 -44.37
N ASP A 567 26.39 1.50 -45.35
CA ASP A 567 25.87 0.58 -46.37
C ASP A 567 25.45 -0.75 -45.75
N ARG A 568 26.26 -1.26 -44.82
CA ARG A 568 25.97 -2.52 -44.09
C ARG A 568 24.73 -2.42 -43.24
N ILE A 569 24.53 -1.35 -42.46
CA ILE A 569 23.38 -1.20 -41.58
C ILE A 569 22.08 -1.10 -42.40
N VAL A 570 22.09 -0.35 -43.50
CA VAL A 570 20.93 -0.23 -44.40
C VAL A 570 20.61 -1.57 -45.06
N ALA A 571 21.61 -2.30 -45.52
CA ALA A 571 21.43 -3.62 -46.14
C ALA A 571 20.88 -4.66 -45.14
N SER A 572 21.45 -4.70 -43.93
CA SER A 572 21.01 -5.61 -42.86
C SER A 572 19.52 -5.39 -42.49
N VAL A 573 19.16 -4.12 -42.29
CA VAL A 573 17.78 -3.77 -41.90
C VAL A 573 16.78 -4.05 -43.03
N ARG A 574 17.13 -3.76 -44.29
CA ARG A 574 16.28 -4.08 -45.43
C ARG A 574 16.11 -5.58 -45.64
N ALA A 575 17.14 -6.37 -45.34
CA ALA A 575 17.03 -7.84 -45.37
C ALA A 575 16.13 -8.41 -44.29
N ALA A 576 16.19 -7.84 -43.09
CA ALA A 576 15.40 -8.28 -41.94
C ALA A 576 13.95 -7.74 -41.97
N ARG A 577 13.73 -6.53 -42.46
CA ARG A 577 12.44 -5.81 -42.49
C ARG A 577 12.29 -5.06 -43.84
N PRO A 578 11.98 -5.76 -44.94
CA PRO A 578 11.88 -5.16 -46.27
C PRO A 578 10.85 -4.03 -46.39
N GLU A 579 9.74 -4.14 -45.64
CA GLU A 579 8.61 -3.19 -45.68
C GLU A 579 8.80 -1.97 -44.77
N ALA A 580 9.84 -1.95 -43.91
CA ALA A 580 10.02 -0.85 -42.96
C ALA A 580 10.43 0.46 -43.67
N ALA A 581 9.77 1.55 -43.32
CA ALA A 581 10.14 2.88 -43.75
C ALA A 581 11.47 3.29 -43.06
N LEU A 582 12.45 3.70 -43.87
CA LEU A 582 13.77 4.13 -43.39
C LEU A 582 13.92 5.63 -43.59
N ASP A 583 14.07 6.39 -42.52
CA ASP A 583 14.35 7.83 -42.56
C ASP A 583 15.80 8.14 -42.87
N GLY A 584 16.71 7.21 -42.56
CA GLY A 584 18.16 7.32 -42.74
C GLY A 584 18.93 6.60 -41.64
N VAL A 585 20.11 7.10 -41.33
CA VAL A 585 20.99 6.59 -40.27
C VAL A 585 21.33 7.74 -39.31
N LEU A 586 21.26 7.50 -38.02
CA LEU A 586 21.73 8.44 -36.99
C LEU A 586 23.23 8.21 -36.75
N VAL A 587 23.99 9.31 -36.75
CA VAL A 587 25.41 9.33 -36.39
C VAL A 587 25.56 10.02 -35.05
N ALA A 588 26.17 9.34 -34.09
CA ALA A 588 26.45 9.84 -32.74
C ALA A 588 27.90 9.60 -32.34
N PRO A 589 28.49 10.41 -31.44
CA PRO A 589 29.81 10.13 -30.91
C PRO A 589 29.80 8.88 -30.02
N MET A 590 30.78 7.98 -30.20
CA MET A 590 30.94 6.82 -29.30
C MET A 590 31.37 7.26 -27.92
N ARG A 591 30.68 6.80 -26.90
CA ARG A 591 31.02 7.06 -25.49
C ARG A 591 31.84 5.91 -24.92
N ARG A 592 33.17 6.05 -24.92
CA ARG A 592 34.12 5.09 -24.34
C ARG A 592 34.35 5.38 -22.85
N GLY A 593 34.96 4.43 -22.14
CA GLY A 593 35.39 4.57 -20.73
C GLY A 593 34.38 4.06 -19.72
N ASN A 594 34.73 4.24 -18.43
CA ASN A 594 33.93 3.70 -17.30
C ASN A 594 32.61 4.45 -17.13
N GLY A 595 31.56 3.70 -16.89
CA GLY A 595 30.21 4.19 -16.57
C GLY A 595 29.27 3.02 -16.36
N VAL A 596 28.15 3.29 -15.72
CA VAL A 596 27.05 2.32 -15.55
C VAL A 596 25.91 2.75 -16.46
N GLU A 597 25.41 1.83 -17.24
CA GLU A 597 24.21 2.05 -18.04
C GLU A 597 22.99 1.82 -17.18
N LEU A 598 22.14 2.82 -17.11
CA LEU A 598 20.85 2.78 -16.45
C LEU A 598 19.74 2.77 -17.50
N PHE A 599 18.61 2.20 -17.12
CA PHE A 599 17.33 2.30 -17.80
C PHE A 599 16.45 3.29 -17.04
N ALA A 600 15.79 4.20 -17.73
CA ALA A 600 14.74 5.06 -17.18
C ALA A 600 13.55 5.08 -18.13
N GLY A 601 12.42 4.49 -17.71
CA GLY A 601 11.23 4.38 -18.55
C GLY A 601 9.99 4.91 -17.83
N VAL A 602 9.21 5.74 -18.51
CA VAL A 602 7.89 6.17 -18.05
C VAL A 602 6.85 5.39 -18.82
N LEU A 603 5.91 4.83 -18.08
CA LEU A 603 4.73 4.14 -18.60
C LEU A 603 3.48 4.65 -17.88
N ARG A 604 2.33 4.48 -18.50
CA ARG A 604 1.05 4.84 -17.91
C ARG A 604 0.34 3.59 -17.40
N ASP A 605 0.25 3.48 -16.07
CA ASP A 605 -0.59 2.46 -15.45
C ASP A 605 -2.07 2.85 -15.58
N PRO A 606 -2.96 1.92 -15.96
CA PRO A 606 -4.38 2.23 -16.17
C PRO A 606 -5.12 2.68 -14.90
N LEU A 607 -4.66 2.25 -13.72
CA LEU A 607 -5.28 2.59 -12.43
C LEU A 607 -4.59 3.78 -11.75
N TRP A 608 -3.26 3.78 -11.72
CA TRP A 608 -2.46 4.71 -10.94
C TRP A 608 -1.94 5.90 -11.75
N GLY A 609 -2.08 5.86 -13.08
CA GLY A 609 -1.57 6.90 -13.96
C GLY A 609 -0.08 6.76 -14.29
N PRO A 610 0.61 7.86 -14.60
CA PRO A 610 1.99 7.81 -15.05
C PRO A 610 2.96 7.38 -13.94
N ALA A 611 3.79 6.39 -14.24
CA ALA A 611 4.82 5.86 -13.36
C ALA A 611 6.17 5.83 -14.07
N ILE A 612 7.26 6.03 -13.32
CA ILE A 612 8.63 5.90 -13.79
C ILE A 612 9.30 4.69 -13.18
N ALA A 613 9.96 3.90 -14.03
CA ALA A 613 10.80 2.78 -13.64
C ALA A 613 12.27 3.14 -13.87
N VAL A 614 13.14 2.76 -12.95
CA VAL A 614 14.60 2.87 -13.05
C VAL A 614 15.22 1.53 -12.77
N GLY A 615 16.22 1.15 -13.55
CA GLY A 615 16.96 -0.11 -13.36
C GLY A 615 18.37 -0.04 -13.96
N LEU A 616 19.11 -1.15 -13.85
CA LEU A 616 20.34 -1.33 -14.60
C LEU A 616 19.99 -1.49 -16.08
N GLY A 617 20.70 -0.78 -16.95
CA GLY A 617 20.50 -0.76 -18.39
C GLY A 617 21.17 -1.92 -19.15
N GLY A 618 21.10 -1.88 -20.48
CA GLY A 618 21.68 -2.89 -21.35
C GLY A 618 21.03 -4.27 -21.18
N ILE A 619 21.82 -5.33 -21.32
CA ILE A 619 21.35 -6.74 -21.24
C ILE A 619 20.77 -7.12 -19.87
N TRP A 620 21.03 -6.34 -18.83
CA TRP A 620 20.58 -6.61 -17.47
C TRP A 620 19.10 -6.33 -17.25
N VAL A 621 18.49 -5.44 -18.06
CA VAL A 621 17.05 -5.08 -17.94
C VAL A 621 16.17 -6.32 -18.06
N GLU A 622 16.40 -7.13 -19.11
CA GLU A 622 15.59 -8.32 -19.37
C GLU A 622 15.98 -9.50 -18.49
N ALA A 623 17.28 -9.68 -18.25
CA ALA A 623 17.82 -10.84 -17.54
C ALA A 623 17.52 -10.79 -16.03
N LEU A 624 17.65 -9.63 -15.38
CA LEU A 624 17.53 -9.51 -13.92
C LEU A 624 16.19 -8.94 -13.47
N ARG A 625 15.49 -8.19 -14.34
CA ARG A 625 14.26 -7.46 -14.01
C ARG A 625 14.41 -6.63 -12.71
N ASP A 626 15.62 -6.09 -12.51
CA ASP A 626 16.00 -5.31 -11.33
C ASP A 626 15.61 -3.84 -11.56
N THR A 627 14.35 -3.53 -11.24
CA THR A 627 13.78 -2.20 -11.45
C THR A 627 13.06 -1.71 -10.20
N ALA A 628 13.21 -0.43 -9.90
CA ALA A 628 12.42 0.30 -8.91
C ALA A 628 11.40 1.19 -9.64
N ILE A 629 10.18 1.28 -9.12
CA ILE A 629 9.06 2.03 -9.71
C ILE A 629 8.56 3.09 -8.74
N ARG A 630 8.14 4.26 -9.25
CA ARG A 630 7.40 5.30 -8.49
C ARG A 630 6.34 5.95 -9.37
N LEU A 631 5.24 6.39 -8.75
CA LEU A 631 4.29 7.28 -9.42
C LEU A 631 4.93 8.64 -9.68
N LEU A 632 4.62 9.23 -10.82
CA LEU A 632 5.02 10.61 -11.15
C LEU A 632 4.08 11.65 -10.49
N PRO A 633 4.60 12.84 -10.18
CA PRO A 633 5.99 13.29 -10.31
C PRO A 633 6.90 12.74 -9.20
N VAL A 634 8.19 12.55 -9.49
CA VAL A 634 9.22 12.15 -8.52
C VAL A 634 10.22 13.27 -8.27
N THR A 635 10.79 13.27 -7.06
CA THR A 635 11.92 14.14 -6.70
C THR A 635 13.26 13.43 -6.92
N PRO A 636 14.39 14.16 -7.07
CA PRO A 636 15.71 13.52 -7.08
C PRO A 636 16.00 12.69 -5.82
N GLY A 637 15.44 13.07 -4.67
CA GLY A 637 15.55 12.29 -3.43
C GLY A 637 14.88 10.92 -3.54
N GLU A 638 13.65 10.87 -4.07
CA GLU A 638 12.95 9.59 -4.32
C GLU A 638 13.70 8.72 -5.34
N VAL A 639 14.29 9.34 -6.38
CA VAL A 639 15.09 8.58 -7.35
C VAL A 639 16.37 8.02 -6.70
N LEU A 640 17.01 8.74 -5.77
CA LEU A 640 18.14 8.19 -4.99
C LEU A 640 17.72 6.97 -4.17
N GLU A 641 16.52 6.98 -3.58
CA GLU A 641 15.94 5.81 -2.91
C GLU A 641 15.75 4.66 -3.91
N MET A 642 15.15 4.93 -5.09
CA MET A 642 14.97 3.93 -6.16
C MET A 642 16.28 3.27 -6.57
N LEU A 643 17.34 4.07 -6.79
CA LEU A 643 18.68 3.56 -7.12
C LEU A 643 19.28 2.69 -6.00
N SER A 644 18.93 2.97 -4.75
CA SER A 644 19.40 2.20 -3.59
C SER A 644 18.62 0.90 -3.39
N GLU A 645 17.40 0.80 -3.89
CA GLU A 645 16.55 -0.39 -3.86
C GLU A 645 16.98 -1.46 -4.86
N LEU A 646 17.79 -1.10 -5.88
CA LEU A 646 18.25 -2.05 -6.89
C LEU A 646 19.15 -3.12 -6.26
N ARG A 647 18.95 -4.37 -6.64
CA ARG A 647 19.84 -5.48 -6.22
C ARG A 647 21.28 -5.23 -6.64
N GLY A 648 21.45 -4.61 -7.80
CA GLY A 648 22.73 -4.18 -8.33
C GLY A 648 23.24 -2.83 -7.83
N ALA A 649 22.65 -2.23 -6.81
CA ALA A 649 23.00 -0.89 -6.30
C ALA A 649 24.50 -0.73 -5.98
N LYS A 650 25.18 -1.80 -5.56
CA LYS A 650 26.64 -1.81 -5.29
C LYS A 650 27.47 -1.46 -6.54
N LEU A 651 26.99 -1.72 -7.75
CA LEU A 651 27.69 -1.35 -8.98
C LEU A 651 27.77 0.17 -9.15
N LEU A 652 26.84 0.90 -8.58
CA LEU A 652 26.79 2.36 -8.62
C LEU A 652 27.84 3.02 -7.73
N ASP A 653 28.31 2.32 -6.70
CA ASP A 653 29.34 2.79 -5.74
C ASP A 653 30.77 2.50 -6.20
N GLY A 654 30.93 1.90 -7.38
CA GLY A 654 32.18 1.42 -7.90
C GLY A 654 32.49 -0.01 -7.48
N TYR A 655 32.73 -0.88 -8.44
CA TYR A 655 33.00 -2.29 -8.21
C TYR A 655 34.18 -2.78 -9.05
N ARG A 656 35.09 -3.55 -8.44
CA ARG A 656 36.26 -4.15 -9.08
C ARG A 656 37.11 -3.15 -9.88
N GLY A 657 37.34 -1.95 -9.33
CA GLY A 657 38.18 -0.92 -9.96
C GLY A 657 37.44 0.04 -10.88
N SER A 658 36.13 -0.12 -11.12
CA SER A 658 35.33 0.91 -11.75
C SER A 658 35.06 2.04 -10.76
N PRO A 659 35.13 3.32 -11.20
CA PRO A 659 34.80 4.45 -10.32
C PRO A 659 33.30 4.47 -9.98
N ALA A 660 32.97 5.02 -8.81
CA ALA A 660 31.58 5.31 -8.46
C ALA A 660 30.97 6.31 -9.42
N ILE A 661 29.67 6.18 -9.70
CA ILE A 661 28.93 7.17 -10.48
C ILE A 661 28.49 8.35 -9.62
N ASP A 662 28.20 9.48 -10.23
CA ASP A 662 27.47 10.58 -9.61
C ASP A 662 25.97 10.20 -9.50
N ARG A 663 25.60 9.54 -8.39
CA ARG A 663 24.20 9.13 -8.13
C ARG A 663 23.25 10.31 -8.13
N ARG A 664 23.71 11.49 -7.68
CA ARG A 664 22.87 12.68 -7.62
C ARG A 664 22.55 13.21 -9.01
N ALA A 665 23.54 13.29 -9.87
CA ALA A 665 23.32 13.68 -11.27
C ALA A 665 22.44 12.68 -12.03
N ALA A 666 22.62 11.37 -11.78
CA ALA A 666 21.73 10.34 -12.32
C ALA A 666 20.29 10.52 -11.83
N ALA A 667 20.09 10.77 -10.54
CA ALA A 667 18.77 10.98 -9.94
C ALA A 667 18.09 12.25 -10.49
N GLU A 668 18.84 13.34 -10.67
CA GLU A 668 18.32 14.56 -11.28
C GLU A 668 17.90 14.34 -12.74
N ALA A 669 18.70 13.58 -13.51
CA ALA A 669 18.36 13.25 -14.91
C ALA A 669 17.06 12.44 -14.98
N VAL A 670 16.92 11.41 -14.16
CA VAL A 670 15.70 10.57 -14.11
C VAL A 670 14.48 11.38 -13.69
N ALA A 671 14.57 12.24 -12.67
CA ALA A 671 13.46 13.10 -12.24
C ALA A 671 13.03 14.05 -13.38
N ARG A 672 13.99 14.62 -14.13
CA ARG A 672 13.69 15.45 -15.31
C ARG A 672 13.07 14.68 -16.46
N ILE A 673 13.44 13.41 -16.67
CA ILE A 673 12.77 12.52 -17.64
C ILE A 673 11.31 12.32 -17.24
N GLY A 674 11.03 12.10 -15.97
CA GLY A 674 9.66 12.02 -15.44
C GLY A 674 8.87 13.31 -15.67
N ASP A 675 9.44 14.47 -15.33
CA ASP A 675 8.83 15.79 -15.58
C ASP A 675 8.59 16.04 -17.09
N ALA A 676 9.53 15.63 -17.93
CA ALA A 676 9.42 15.73 -19.40
C ALA A 676 8.26 14.88 -19.93
N ALA A 677 8.10 13.64 -19.42
CA ALA A 677 6.99 12.77 -19.80
C ALA A 677 5.63 13.33 -19.38
N LEU A 678 5.52 13.86 -18.14
CA LEU A 678 4.30 14.53 -17.69
C LEU A 678 3.91 15.71 -18.58
N ALA A 679 4.89 16.49 -19.02
CA ALA A 679 4.65 17.64 -19.89
C ALA A 679 4.15 17.25 -21.29
N LEU A 680 4.44 16.05 -21.78
CA LEU A 680 3.93 15.53 -23.06
C LEU A 680 2.45 15.14 -23.00
N GLY A 681 1.89 15.04 -21.81
CA GLY A 681 0.45 14.87 -21.60
C GLY A 681 -0.08 13.43 -21.74
N PRO A 682 -1.41 13.27 -21.76
CA PRO A 682 -2.05 11.95 -21.65
C PRO A 682 -1.91 11.07 -22.90
N ALA A 683 -1.65 11.63 -24.07
CA ALA A 683 -1.48 10.88 -25.31
C ALA A 683 -0.12 10.15 -25.39
N LEU A 684 0.83 10.43 -24.47
CA LEU A 684 2.07 9.69 -24.36
C LEU A 684 1.79 8.31 -23.73
N VAL A 685 2.07 7.24 -24.46
CA VAL A 685 1.99 5.86 -23.98
C VAL A 685 3.22 5.51 -23.16
N SER A 686 4.42 5.79 -23.70
CA SER A 686 5.68 5.58 -22.99
C SER A 686 6.78 6.55 -23.44
N LEU A 687 7.70 6.84 -22.52
CA LEU A 687 8.95 7.54 -22.79
C LEU A 687 10.08 6.71 -22.17
N GLU A 688 10.97 6.20 -22.99
CA GLU A 688 12.07 5.35 -22.56
C GLU A 688 13.40 6.00 -22.89
N VAL A 689 14.34 5.94 -21.95
CA VAL A 689 15.75 6.30 -22.10
C VAL A 689 16.58 5.07 -21.77
N ASN A 690 17.19 4.45 -22.77
CA ASN A 690 17.96 3.22 -22.61
C ASN A 690 19.05 3.11 -23.70
N PRO A 691 20.33 3.34 -23.33
CA PRO A 691 20.80 3.60 -21.98
C PRO A 691 20.85 5.08 -21.57
N LEU A 692 20.64 5.34 -20.29
CA LEU A 692 21.09 6.53 -19.58
C LEU A 692 22.46 6.21 -18.98
N ARG A 693 23.54 6.70 -19.58
CA ARG A 693 24.91 6.43 -19.14
C ARG A 693 25.28 7.33 -17.97
N ALA A 694 25.48 6.74 -16.79
CA ALA A 694 25.91 7.42 -15.58
C ALA A 694 27.41 7.22 -15.35
N THR A 695 28.13 8.30 -15.05
CA THR A 695 29.57 8.33 -14.80
C THR A 695 29.86 9.08 -13.50
N ALA A 696 31.14 9.17 -13.11
CA ALA A 696 31.56 9.97 -11.98
C ALA A 696 31.32 11.50 -12.17
N THR A 697 31.05 11.96 -13.39
CA THR A 697 30.90 13.39 -13.74
C THR A 697 29.49 13.77 -14.22
N GLY A 698 28.54 12.84 -14.19
CA GLY A 698 27.16 13.10 -14.56
C GLY A 698 26.47 11.95 -15.27
N ALA A 699 25.27 12.22 -15.80
CA ALA A 699 24.46 11.28 -16.56
C ALA A 699 24.12 11.85 -17.95
N GLU A 700 24.11 11.00 -18.99
CA GLU A 700 23.84 11.36 -20.38
C GLU A 700 22.94 10.32 -21.04
N ALA A 701 21.81 10.74 -21.63
CA ALA A 701 20.93 9.88 -22.41
C ALA A 701 21.59 9.58 -23.77
N LEU A 702 21.81 8.30 -24.08
CA LEU A 702 22.42 7.87 -25.34
C LEU A 702 21.39 7.38 -26.36
N ASP A 703 20.21 6.98 -25.90
CA ASP A 703 19.08 6.59 -26.74
C ASP A 703 17.78 6.97 -26.05
N ALA A 704 16.77 7.34 -26.83
CA ALA A 704 15.46 7.67 -26.29
C ALA A 704 14.35 7.39 -27.32
N LEU A 705 13.23 6.84 -26.81
CA LEU A 705 12.05 6.52 -27.60
C LEU A 705 10.80 7.07 -26.92
N ALA A 706 9.97 7.79 -27.67
CA ALA A 706 8.62 8.17 -27.24
C ALA A 706 7.59 7.43 -28.11
N VAL A 707 6.64 6.78 -27.45
CA VAL A 707 5.53 6.07 -28.10
C VAL A 707 4.23 6.80 -27.80
N TRP A 708 3.42 6.97 -28.83
CA TRP A 708 2.19 7.74 -28.77
C TRP A 708 0.97 6.87 -29.05
N ASP A 709 -0.14 7.22 -28.44
CA ASP A 709 -1.44 6.64 -28.77
C ASP A 709 -1.87 7.11 -30.16
N GLU A 710 -2.21 6.18 -31.03
CA GLU A 710 -2.64 6.45 -32.43
C GLU A 710 -4.05 7.04 -32.51
N GLU A 711 -4.86 6.88 -31.46
CA GLU A 711 -6.27 7.34 -31.41
C GLU A 711 -6.44 8.75 -30.78
N GLY A 712 -5.37 9.42 -30.39
CA GLY A 712 -5.36 10.71 -29.66
C GLY A 712 -5.06 11.95 -30.50
#